data_87e8427b7d0aae2ccfb97353a1053c75
#
_entry.id   87e8427b7d0aae2ccfb97353a1053c75
#
_cell.length_a   1.000
_cell.length_b   1.000
_cell.length_c   1.000
_cell.angle_alpha   90.00
_cell.angle_beta   90.00
_cell.angle_gamma   90.00
#
_symmetry.space_group_name_H-M   'P 1'
#
loop_
_entity.id
_entity.type
_entity.pdbx_description
1 polymer ?
#
loop_
_entity_poly.entity_id
_entity_poly.type
_entity_poly.pdbx_seq_one_letter_code
_entity_poly.pdbx_strand_id
1 'polypeptide(L)'
;MYEISSLRREERCNIDTTIIIATGRSRSARSWKSQKMTWSELVSKLAEPTVTNETAAEYAKMSKADQGQKKDVGGFVGGYIPNKGRRIRGAVKERYLITLDADNPGEDFVVDLDMELGGMEYVLYSTHSHTADNPRYRVIIPVDRAMQPDEYQAVSRRIADNIGIESFDPSTHQAERLMYWPSHPKDVEYVYQRGEGNLVSVDQCLSTYRDWRDTSLWPTSEKESQIRLDAAKKQGNPLEKKGLLGAFCRCYSITEAIEKFLPDVYEPTQVEGRYTYTEGSSVGGLVIYDNDTFAYSNHATDPISGKLVNAFDLVRIHLFGAIDIGEDPTTAVTKLPSYKAMIDFVNEDGAAPILLDKERMADMEFEDITEDDEDFLSKLKRDKNGTPESDVFNCLVVLKQDPALKGKIRLDEFAHRLVVIDDLPWRGKDETPYWTDTDDACLRNYFATKYLIKGKGIIDDALQEVTQDNKFHPVRQYLTGLTWDGECRVDTLFIDYIGAEDTDYIRAVTRKWMCGAIARVMEPGVKFDTAIVLYGAQGLGKSLILERLGRKWFNNSLVDIKTKDALEQIQGSWINELAELAPTYKNDNEIVKAFISRTSDRFRSPYGRRTEEYPRQCVFAGSTNNLMFLKDRTGNRRFWPITGEKDRKTKNAWELSKDEIDQLWAEAFTYWAEGEPLVLEGELEEEALRIQLSHTEGGELVGLIEEYLEMLLPEDWETMDIYDRRDYVANYGDDDHCGSVQRERVCALEIWCEVLGGDRKNLQNAKAREIIDILQSTPGWNPYTKGTGKARFGRLYGPQRAFIKEGLDLLSMHKRNHGK
;
A
#
# COMPACT_ATOMS: atom_id res chain seq x y z
N MET A 1 47.15 61.73 44.14
CA MET A 1 47.98 60.67 43.56
C MET A 1 49.35 60.55 44.27
N TYR A 2 49.44 60.75 45.60
CA TYR A 2 50.71 60.60 46.33
C TYR A 2 50.55 60.04 47.77
N GLU A 3 49.41 59.48 48.11
CA GLU A 3 49.22 58.94 49.46
C GLU A 3 48.91 57.46 49.58
N ILE A 4 48.88 56.71 48.49
CA ILE A 4 48.61 55.27 48.53
C ILE A 4 49.89 54.41 48.52
N SER A 5 51.06 55.03 48.20
CA SER A 5 52.35 54.31 48.14
C SER A 5 53.06 54.07 49.47
N SER A 6 52.65 54.69 50.54
CA SER A 6 53.30 54.48 51.85
C SER A 6 52.72 53.46 52.79
N LEU A 7 51.54 52.87 52.42
CA LEU A 7 50.90 51.80 53.23
C LEU A 7 51.19 50.40 52.74
N ARG A 8 51.98 50.21 51.70
CA ARG A 8 52.25 48.95 51.06
C ARG A 8 53.55 48.21 51.45
N ARG A 9 54.23 48.62 52.57
CA ARG A 9 55.54 48.03 52.90
C ARG A 9 55.62 47.14 54.10
N GLU A 10 54.56 46.91 54.86
CA GLU A 10 54.61 46.00 55.99
C GLU A 10 53.43 45.02 55.95
N GLU A 11 53.60 43.95 55.28
CA GLU A 11 53.14 42.60 55.49
C GLU A 11 53.39 41.78 54.23
N ARG A 12 54.63 41.32 54.13
CA ARG A 12 54.92 40.21 53.17
C ARG A 12 54.32 38.95 53.74
N CYS A 13 53.02 38.72 53.49
CA CYS A 13 52.39 37.46 53.74
C CYS A 13 52.75 36.45 52.62
N ASN A 14 53.63 35.49 52.97
CA ASN A 14 54.00 34.37 52.07
C ASN A 14 52.84 33.41 52.09
N ILE A 15 51.79 33.68 51.26
CA ILE A 15 50.56 32.93 51.24
C ILE A 15 50.78 31.71 50.35
N ASP A 16 51.17 30.60 50.99
CA ASP A 16 51.23 29.26 50.28
C ASP A 16 49.87 28.59 50.38
N THR A 17 48.95 28.93 49.46
CA THR A 17 47.60 28.37 49.43
C THR A 17 47.58 26.98 48.75
N THR A 18 46.69 26.11 49.20
CA THR A 18 46.46 24.81 48.61
C THR A 18 45.51 24.93 47.41
N ILE A 19 45.94 24.46 46.25
CA ILE A 19 45.19 24.48 45.02
C ILE A 19 44.91 23.04 44.50
N ILE A 20 43.90 22.87 43.71
CA ILE A 20 43.64 21.59 42.99
C ILE A 20 43.76 21.88 41.50
N ILE A 21 44.64 21.12 40.84
CA ILE A 21 44.74 21.15 39.39
C ILE A 21 44.55 19.75 38.82
N ALA A 22 43.95 19.65 37.64
CA ALA A 22 43.86 18.40 36.91
C ALA A 22 44.97 18.36 35.86
N THR A 23 45.79 17.28 35.85
CA THR A 23 46.94 17.14 34.96
C THR A 23 46.76 16.01 33.95
N GLY A 24 47.26 16.25 32.72
CA GLY A 24 47.26 15.31 31.61
C GLY A 24 48.64 15.22 30.94
N ARG A 25 49.02 14.03 30.47
CA ARG A 25 50.30 13.80 29.77
C ARG A 25 50.37 14.38 28.38
N SER A 26 49.20 14.64 27.76
CA SER A 26 49.03 15.29 26.44
C SER A 26 47.68 15.98 26.37
N ARG A 27 47.50 16.86 25.39
CA ARG A 27 46.22 17.52 25.12
C ARG A 27 45.08 16.52 24.81
N SER A 28 45.43 15.36 24.25
CA SER A 28 44.50 14.30 23.88
C SER A 28 44.36 13.19 24.95
N ALA A 29 44.90 13.38 26.14
CA ALA A 29 44.81 12.41 27.20
C ALA A 29 43.35 12.06 27.55
N ARG A 30 43.03 10.78 27.57
CA ARG A 30 41.70 10.25 27.91
C ARG A 30 41.37 10.26 29.40
N SER A 31 42.40 10.51 30.26
CA SER A 31 42.25 10.52 31.70
C SER A 31 43.07 11.68 32.29
N TRP A 32 42.40 12.53 33.04
CA TRP A 32 42.96 13.69 33.73
C TRP A 32 42.93 13.42 35.24
N LYS A 33 44.07 13.52 35.89
CA LYS A 33 44.19 13.23 37.30
C LYS A 33 44.23 14.55 38.09
N SER A 34 43.21 14.75 38.92
CA SER A 34 43.21 15.88 39.88
C SER A 34 44.14 15.59 41.05
N GLN A 35 44.93 16.53 41.41
CA GLN A 35 45.86 16.46 42.51
C GLN A 35 45.90 17.79 43.31
N LYS A 36 46.05 17.68 44.63
CA LYS A 36 46.31 18.80 45.52
C LYS A 36 47.80 19.13 45.45
N MET A 37 48.13 20.40 45.43
CA MET A 37 49.47 20.91 45.54
C MET A 37 49.44 22.32 46.13
N THR A 38 50.57 22.82 46.55
CA THR A 38 50.68 24.22 47.02
C THR A 38 50.87 25.13 45.79
N TRP A 39 50.55 26.45 45.98
CA TRP A 39 50.85 27.46 44.98
C TRP A 39 52.35 27.53 44.68
N SER A 40 53.22 27.49 45.74
CA SER A 40 54.68 27.47 45.60
C SER A 40 55.20 26.28 44.77
N GLU A 41 54.62 25.07 44.91
CA GLU A 41 55.01 23.94 44.11
C GLU A 41 54.65 24.17 42.61
N LEU A 42 53.45 24.77 42.30
CA LEU A 42 53.12 25.12 40.96
C LEU A 42 54.01 26.19 40.36
N VAL A 43 54.28 27.25 41.11
CA VAL A 43 55.18 28.32 40.72
C VAL A 43 56.56 27.79 40.35
N SER A 44 57.14 26.91 41.20
CA SER A 44 58.45 26.28 40.92
C SER A 44 58.42 25.47 39.65
N LYS A 45 57.34 24.76 39.45
CA LYS A 45 57.18 23.96 38.21
C LYS A 45 56.98 24.80 36.95
N LEU A 46 56.35 25.97 37.03
CA LEU A 46 56.20 26.92 35.95
C LEU A 46 57.46 27.67 35.61
N ALA A 47 58.41 27.78 36.55
CA ALA A 47 59.72 28.44 36.39
C ALA A 47 60.69 27.55 35.57
N GLU A 48 60.43 26.24 35.46
CA GLU A 48 61.37 25.32 34.82
C GLU A 48 60.77 24.85 33.47
N PRO A 49 61.11 25.46 32.33
CA PRO A 49 60.61 25.07 31.02
C PRO A 49 61.28 23.82 30.45
N THR A 50 60.57 23.11 29.60
CA THR A 50 61.14 22.07 28.75
C THR A 50 61.72 22.68 27.47
N VAL A 51 63.01 22.53 27.25
CA VAL A 51 63.66 22.95 26.00
C VAL A 51 63.52 21.88 24.95
N THR A 52 63.00 22.25 23.81
CA THR A 52 62.84 21.33 22.65
C THR A 52 63.98 21.46 21.66
N ASN A 53 64.13 20.51 20.76
CA ASN A 53 65.35 20.41 19.91
C ASN A 53 65.32 21.28 18.65
N GLU A 54 64.15 21.77 18.22
CA GLU A 54 63.93 22.60 17.05
C GLU A 54 64.27 24.07 17.36
N THR A 55 64.55 24.85 16.31
CA THR A 55 64.62 26.31 16.37
C THR A 55 63.26 26.94 16.16
N ALA A 56 63.08 28.21 16.56
CA ALA A 56 61.82 28.93 16.33
C ALA A 56 61.47 29.00 14.83
N ALA A 57 62.46 29.18 13.97
CA ALA A 57 62.34 29.23 12.53
C ALA A 57 61.90 27.88 11.94
N GLU A 58 62.38 26.74 12.46
CA GLU A 58 61.97 25.40 12.07
C GLU A 58 60.52 25.13 12.53
N TYR A 59 60.21 25.50 13.77
CA TYR A 59 58.91 25.38 14.34
C TYR A 59 57.84 26.16 13.53
N ALA A 60 58.16 27.39 13.14
CA ALA A 60 57.22 28.24 12.37
C ALA A 60 56.87 27.64 10.98
N LYS A 61 57.80 26.84 10.40
CA LYS A 61 57.58 26.18 9.09
C LYS A 61 56.84 24.86 9.17
N MET A 62 56.66 24.32 10.36
CA MET A 62 55.93 23.04 10.55
C MET A 62 54.41 23.17 10.28
N SER A 63 53.78 22.07 9.91
CA SER A 63 52.34 22.04 9.84
C SER A 63 51.71 22.33 11.22
N LYS A 64 50.49 22.86 11.28
CA LYS A 64 49.79 23.10 12.56
C LYS A 64 49.65 21.81 13.39
N ALA A 65 49.57 20.64 12.74
CA ALA A 65 49.52 19.34 13.41
C ALA A 65 50.85 19.03 14.11
N ASP A 66 51.99 19.23 13.42
CA ASP A 66 53.33 18.98 13.93
C ASP A 66 53.70 19.99 15.03
N GLN A 67 53.38 21.29 14.83
CA GLN A 67 53.52 22.33 15.89
C GLN A 67 52.72 21.90 17.14
N GLY A 68 51.49 21.38 16.95
CA GLY A 68 50.68 20.88 18.01
C GLY A 68 51.30 19.71 18.78
N GLN A 69 52.03 18.83 18.13
CA GLN A 69 52.75 17.72 18.78
C GLN A 69 53.98 18.20 19.53
N LYS A 70 54.75 19.12 18.94
CA LYS A 70 55.99 19.65 19.56
C LYS A 70 55.76 20.39 20.88
N LYS A 71 54.75 21.26 20.92
CA LYS A 71 54.36 21.97 22.15
C LYS A 71 53.63 21.15 23.19
N ASP A 72 53.20 19.88 22.83
CA ASP A 72 52.43 19.04 23.73
C ASP A 72 53.33 18.28 24.71
N VAL A 73 53.91 18.98 25.65
CA VAL A 73 54.67 18.44 26.77
C VAL A 73 53.79 18.07 27.97
N GLY A 74 52.47 17.88 27.70
CA GLY A 74 51.46 17.76 28.73
C GLY A 74 51.00 19.08 29.23
N GLY A 75 50.10 19.10 30.23
CA GLY A 75 49.56 20.35 30.79
C GLY A 75 48.57 20.12 31.92
N PHE A 76 47.96 21.22 32.34
CA PHE A 76 47.02 21.23 33.44
C PHE A 76 45.78 22.07 33.14
N VAL A 77 44.74 21.78 33.91
CA VAL A 77 43.56 22.63 34.06
C VAL A 77 43.57 23.15 35.50
N GLY A 78 43.42 24.45 35.70
CA GLY A 78 43.46 25.06 37.01
C GLY A 78 42.22 24.76 37.88
N GLY A 79 41.78 23.50 37.91
CA GLY A 79 40.56 23.11 38.61
C GLY A 79 40.43 21.59 38.84
N TYR A 80 39.33 21.20 39.44
CA TYR A 80 38.99 19.81 39.80
C TYR A 80 38.16 19.12 38.76
N ILE A 81 38.64 17.96 38.24
CA ILE A 81 37.92 17.01 37.37
C ILE A 81 37.74 15.73 38.19
N PRO A 82 36.48 15.26 38.46
CA PRO A 82 36.24 14.07 39.25
C PRO A 82 36.64 12.78 38.52
N ASN A 83 36.95 11.72 39.32
CA ASN A 83 37.06 10.33 38.86
C ASN A 83 38.06 10.05 37.70
N LYS A 84 39.15 10.82 37.61
CA LYS A 84 40.11 10.74 36.47
C LYS A 84 39.39 10.89 35.11
N GLY A 85 38.38 11.74 35.06
CA GLY A 85 37.54 11.99 33.89
C GLY A 85 38.31 12.53 32.71
N ARG A 86 37.61 12.67 31.59
CA ARG A 86 38.11 13.37 30.40
C ARG A 86 38.01 14.88 30.56
N ARG A 87 38.91 15.61 29.96
CA ARG A 87 38.83 17.08 29.85
C ARG A 87 37.86 17.45 28.74
N ILE A 88 36.58 17.49 29.08
CA ILE A 88 35.47 17.89 28.20
C ILE A 88 34.69 19.01 28.90
N ARG A 89 33.85 19.73 28.16
CA ARG A 89 32.97 20.74 28.74
C ARG A 89 32.09 20.16 29.84
N GLY A 90 31.87 20.94 30.90
CA GLY A 90 31.10 20.51 32.07
C GLY A 90 31.82 19.51 33.00
N ALA A 91 33.01 19.02 32.63
CA ALA A 91 33.77 18.09 33.45
C ALA A 91 34.43 18.74 34.65
N VAL A 92 34.77 20.03 34.57
CA VAL A 92 35.38 20.80 35.69
C VAL A 92 34.26 21.19 36.63
N LYS A 93 34.42 20.88 37.92
CA LYS A 93 33.44 21.20 38.95
C LYS A 93 33.83 22.43 39.78
N GLU A 94 35.10 22.69 39.92
CA GLU A 94 35.65 23.80 40.68
C GLU A 94 36.92 24.31 40.02
N ARG A 95 37.17 25.64 40.07
CA ARG A 95 38.37 26.28 39.59
C ARG A 95 39.11 26.95 40.77
N TYR A 96 40.40 26.70 40.82
CA TYR A 96 41.28 27.26 41.88
C TYR A 96 42.27 28.29 41.35
N LEU A 97 42.33 28.39 40.02
CA LEU A 97 43.23 29.30 39.33
C LEU A 97 42.45 30.01 38.20
N ILE A 98 42.69 31.30 38.02
CA ILE A 98 42.39 31.97 36.78
C ILE A 98 43.58 31.74 35.85
N THR A 99 43.28 31.37 34.61
CA THR A 99 44.27 31.02 33.58
C THR A 99 43.95 31.78 32.33
N LEU A 100 44.83 32.71 31.90
CA LEU A 100 44.65 33.54 30.74
C LEU A 100 45.74 33.23 29.70
N ASP A 101 45.39 33.09 28.41
CA ASP A 101 46.27 32.79 27.28
C ASP A 101 46.32 34.04 26.38
N ALA A 102 47.41 34.84 26.49
CA ALA A 102 47.58 36.07 25.73
C ALA A 102 48.29 35.76 24.41
N ASP A 103 47.50 35.73 23.32
CA ASP A 103 48.00 35.34 22.00
C ASP A 103 48.44 36.55 21.14
N ASN A 104 47.96 37.77 21.41
CA ASN A 104 48.33 39.02 20.74
C ASN A 104 48.45 40.17 21.72
N PRO A 105 49.33 40.08 22.71
CA PRO A 105 49.50 41.14 23.64
C PRO A 105 50.12 42.39 22.97
N GLY A 106 49.63 43.58 23.34
CA GLY A 106 50.28 44.85 22.95
C GLY A 106 51.67 45.01 23.52
N GLU A 107 52.39 46.03 23.03
CA GLU A 107 53.78 46.36 23.53
C GLU A 107 53.76 46.61 25.02
N ASP A 108 52.76 47.27 25.58
CA ASP A 108 52.63 47.60 26.96
C ASP A 108 52.00 46.54 27.87
N PHE A 109 51.67 45.37 27.32
CA PHE A 109 50.91 44.32 27.99
C PHE A 109 51.43 43.90 29.35
N VAL A 110 52.74 43.74 29.48
CA VAL A 110 53.39 43.40 30.77
C VAL A 110 53.26 44.52 31.78
N VAL A 111 53.33 45.81 31.32
CA VAL A 111 53.14 47.01 32.18
C VAL A 111 51.67 47.07 32.62
N ASP A 112 50.72 46.87 31.71
CA ASP A 112 49.29 46.90 32.05
C ASP A 112 48.93 45.76 33.02
N LEU A 113 49.57 44.59 32.83
CA LEU A 113 49.41 43.46 33.75
C LEU A 113 49.90 43.79 35.13
N ASP A 114 51.13 44.38 35.25
CA ASP A 114 51.74 44.81 36.53
C ASP A 114 50.90 45.92 37.19
N MET A 115 50.33 46.83 36.42
CA MET A 115 49.46 47.89 36.94
C MET A 115 48.17 47.31 37.52
N GLU A 116 47.53 46.38 36.85
CA GLU A 116 46.28 45.80 37.30
C GLU A 116 46.46 44.78 38.43
N LEU A 117 47.48 43.90 38.33
CA LEU A 117 47.76 42.86 39.31
C LEU A 117 48.80 43.23 40.31
N GLY A 118 49.20 44.51 40.34
CA GLY A 118 50.19 45.01 41.32
C GLY A 118 49.81 44.71 42.76
N GLY A 119 50.67 43.95 43.46
CA GLY A 119 50.39 43.49 44.81
C GLY A 119 49.54 42.28 44.96
N MET A 120 49.29 41.54 43.84
CA MET A 120 48.67 40.25 43.80
C MET A 120 49.67 39.15 43.42
N GLU A 121 49.36 37.91 43.81
CA GLU A 121 50.08 36.71 43.36
C GLU A 121 49.72 36.39 41.94
N TYR A 122 50.64 36.23 40.99
CA TYR A 122 50.49 35.76 39.69
C TYR A 122 51.79 35.18 39.12
N VAL A 123 51.68 34.36 38.07
CA VAL A 123 52.80 33.94 37.24
C VAL A 123 52.47 34.22 35.77
N LEU A 124 53.40 34.93 35.12
CA LEU A 124 53.43 35.10 33.67
C LEU A 124 54.53 34.21 33.09
N TYR A 125 54.26 33.49 32.06
CA TYR A 125 55.29 32.76 31.35
C TYR A 125 55.04 32.73 29.83
N SER A 126 56.16 32.67 29.03
CA SER A 126 56.03 32.61 27.55
C SER A 126 55.58 31.28 27.07
N THR A 127 54.76 31.27 25.98
CA THR A 127 54.30 30.04 25.37
C THR A 127 55.36 29.48 24.38
N HIS A 128 55.23 28.23 23.96
CA HIS A 128 56.15 27.61 23.00
C HIS A 128 56.29 28.37 21.66
N SER A 129 55.27 29.11 21.24
CA SER A 129 55.26 29.93 20.03
C SER A 129 55.71 31.35 20.24
N HIS A 130 56.17 31.72 21.43
CA HIS A 130 56.66 33.08 21.76
C HIS A 130 57.92 33.40 20.98
N THR A 131 58.00 34.63 20.46
CA THR A 131 59.22 35.23 19.92
C THR A 131 59.24 36.70 20.30
N ALA A 132 60.42 37.38 20.23
CA ALA A 132 60.51 38.76 20.52
C ALA A 132 59.59 39.65 19.64
N ASP A 133 59.48 39.31 18.36
CA ASP A 133 58.63 40.02 17.40
C ASP A 133 57.10 39.60 17.45
N ASN A 134 56.81 38.49 18.13
CA ASN A 134 55.44 38.03 18.32
C ASN A 134 55.27 37.44 19.71
N PRO A 135 55.18 38.33 20.73
CA PRO A 135 55.07 37.89 22.12
C PRO A 135 53.77 37.07 22.34
N ARG A 136 53.89 36.00 23.14
CA ARG A 136 52.78 35.17 23.60
C ARG A 136 52.96 34.67 24.98
N TYR A 137 52.02 34.98 25.87
CA TYR A 137 52.16 34.68 27.30
C TYR A 137 50.98 33.88 27.84
N ARG A 138 51.22 33.27 29.02
CA ARG A 138 50.16 32.75 29.89
C ARG A 138 50.27 33.39 31.24
N VAL A 139 49.13 33.82 31.74
CA VAL A 139 49.01 34.39 33.06
C VAL A 139 48.23 33.45 33.96
N ILE A 140 48.82 33.02 35.07
CA ILE A 140 48.19 32.10 36.03
C ILE A 140 48.06 32.86 37.35
N ILE A 141 46.84 32.95 37.87
CA ILE A 141 46.53 33.77 39.08
C ILE A 141 45.81 32.87 40.08
N PRO A 142 46.32 32.68 41.30
CA PRO A 142 45.65 31.98 42.36
C PRO A 142 44.54 32.87 42.98
N VAL A 143 43.44 32.18 43.41
CA VAL A 143 42.32 32.87 44.03
C VAL A 143 42.11 32.47 45.47
N ASP A 144 41.38 33.28 46.25
CA ASP A 144 41.14 33.10 47.67
C ASP A 144 40.22 31.96 48.03
N ARG A 145 39.31 31.56 47.11
CA ARG A 145 38.41 30.42 47.23
C ARG A 145 38.19 29.74 45.90
N ALA A 146 37.73 28.46 45.92
CA ALA A 146 37.29 27.78 44.70
C ALA A 146 36.10 28.51 44.06
N MET A 147 36.13 28.59 42.74
CA MET A 147 35.07 29.16 41.89
C MET A 147 34.26 28.06 41.23
N GLN A 148 32.96 28.23 41.13
CA GLN A 148 32.12 27.45 40.22
C GLN A 148 32.48 27.81 38.77
N PRO A 149 32.19 26.94 37.77
CA PRO A 149 32.51 27.20 36.36
C PRO A 149 31.99 28.54 35.82
N ASP A 150 30.78 28.98 36.18
CA ASP A 150 30.20 30.26 35.74
C ASP A 150 30.85 31.44 36.46
N GLU A 151 31.18 31.33 37.80
CA GLU A 151 31.94 32.33 38.51
C GLU A 151 33.32 32.51 37.85
N TYR A 152 33.98 31.41 37.46
CA TYR A 152 35.25 31.48 36.75
C TYR A 152 35.15 32.29 35.46
N GLN A 153 34.06 32.08 34.66
CA GLN A 153 33.88 32.87 33.45
C GLN A 153 33.73 34.36 33.74
N ALA A 154 32.88 34.73 34.70
CA ALA A 154 32.67 36.12 35.09
C ALA A 154 33.97 36.77 35.63
N VAL A 155 34.67 36.09 36.52
CA VAL A 155 35.89 36.59 37.14
C VAL A 155 37.03 36.74 36.13
N SER A 156 37.26 35.70 35.32
CA SER A 156 38.32 35.70 34.29
C SER A 156 38.08 36.79 33.22
N ARG A 157 36.80 37.03 32.84
CA ARG A 157 36.45 38.10 31.91
C ARG A 157 36.66 39.47 32.48
N ARG A 158 36.33 39.72 33.76
CA ARG A 158 36.52 40.99 34.44
C ARG A 158 38.00 41.31 34.53
N ILE A 159 38.83 40.35 34.93
CA ILE A 159 40.26 40.56 34.98
C ILE A 159 40.86 40.78 33.62
N ALA A 160 40.43 39.99 32.62
CA ALA A 160 40.88 40.18 31.23
C ALA A 160 40.49 41.57 30.71
N ASP A 161 39.27 42.05 31.01
CA ASP A 161 38.78 43.40 30.62
C ASP A 161 39.61 44.49 31.16
N ASN A 162 39.97 44.44 32.48
CA ASN A 162 40.81 45.40 33.16
C ASN A 162 42.25 45.47 32.57
N ILE A 163 42.80 44.30 32.13
CA ILE A 163 44.12 44.23 31.49
C ILE A 163 44.09 44.67 30.02
N GLY A 164 42.96 44.40 29.33
CA GLY A 164 42.73 44.56 27.91
C GLY A 164 42.32 43.26 27.25
N ILE A 165 40.96 43.02 27.18
CA ILE A 165 40.36 41.76 26.80
C ILE A 165 40.74 41.26 25.38
N GLU A 166 41.08 42.21 24.47
CA GLU A 166 41.48 41.90 23.10
C GLU A 166 42.85 41.18 23.02
N SER A 167 43.67 41.24 24.06
CA SER A 167 44.94 40.57 24.17
C SER A 167 44.81 39.05 24.34
N PHE A 168 43.65 38.58 24.80
CA PHE A 168 43.44 37.20 25.21
C PHE A 168 42.66 36.35 24.18
N ASP A 169 42.99 35.03 24.15
CA ASP A 169 42.19 34.03 23.42
C ASP A 169 40.82 33.91 24.11
N PRO A 170 39.69 34.12 23.36
CA PRO A 170 38.34 33.98 23.94
C PRO A 170 38.09 32.63 24.62
N SER A 171 38.76 31.56 24.18
CA SER A 171 38.64 30.24 24.81
C SER A 171 39.25 30.16 26.21
N THR A 172 39.98 31.19 26.65
CA THR A 172 40.59 31.26 27.95
C THR A 172 39.56 31.26 29.07
N HIS A 173 38.37 31.80 28.83
CA HIS A 173 37.26 31.83 29.77
C HIS A 173 36.53 30.49 29.98
N GLN A 174 36.91 29.45 29.21
CA GLN A 174 36.32 28.10 29.36
C GLN A 174 36.91 27.41 30.58
N ALA A 175 36.06 26.84 31.44
CA ALA A 175 36.48 26.23 32.68
C ALA A 175 37.46 25.06 32.47
N GLU A 176 37.35 24.33 31.37
CA GLU A 176 38.20 23.22 30.99
C GLU A 176 39.42 23.59 30.14
N ARG A 177 39.76 24.91 30.01
CA ARG A 177 40.89 25.35 29.18
C ARG A 177 42.20 24.72 29.66
N LEU A 178 42.92 24.15 28.69
CA LEU A 178 44.25 23.55 28.94
C LEU A 178 45.33 24.62 28.96
N MET A 179 46.12 24.60 30.00
CA MET A 179 47.41 25.28 30.05
C MET A 179 48.54 24.26 29.88
N TYR A 180 49.30 24.37 28.76
CA TYR A 180 50.46 23.51 28.57
C TYR A 180 51.56 23.89 29.61
N TRP A 181 52.27 22.86 30.07
CA TRP A 181 53.49 23.10 30.81
C TRP A 181 54.46 23.98 30.00
N PRO A 182 55.31 24.80 30.61
CA PRO A 182 56.22 25.64 29.89
C PRO A 182 57.17 24.83 29.00
N SER A 183 57.32 25.31 27.77
CA SER A 183 58.30 24.77 26.82
C SER A 183 58.69 25.84 25.78
N HIS A 184 59.91 25.77 25.24
CA HIS A 184 60.37 26.71 24.23
C HIS A 184 61.35 26.02 23.28
N PRO A 185 61.52 26.50 22.03
CA PRO A 185 62.58 26.10 21.10
C PRO A 185 63.97 26.46 21.70
N LYS A 186 64.97 25.70 21.26
CA LYS A 186 66.35 25.81 21.80
C LYS A 186 67.04 27.15 21.61
N ASP A 187 66.56 28.00 20.71
CA ASP A 187 67.12 29.32 20.34
C ASP A 187 66.23 30.51 20.85
N VAL A 188 65.21 30.24 21.61
CA VAL A 188 64.32 31.25 22.20
C VAL A 188 64.54 31.31 23.71
N GLU A 189 64.59 32.54 24.22
CA GLU A 189 64.68 32.76 25.65
C GLU A 189 63.31 32.57 26.31
N TYR A 190 63.31 31.89 27.44
CA TYR A 190 62.07 31.67 28.22
C TYR A 190 61.81 32.92 29.10
N VAL A 191 60.66 33.54 28.83
CA VAL A 191 60.23 34.68 29.65
C VAL A 191 59.38 34.12 30.82
N TYR A 192 59.77 34.50 32.02
CA TYR A 192 59.08 34.15 33.25
C TYR A 192 59.13 35.37 34.23
N GLN A 193 57.96 35.72 34.73
CA GLN A 193 57.74 36.76 35.70
C GLN A 193 56.78 36.26 36.79
N ARG A 194 57.05 36.62 38.02
CA ARG A 194 56.17 36.39 39.17
C ARG A 194 55.82 37.68 39.85
N GLY A 195 54.53 37.93 40.02
CA GLY A 195 54.03 38.93 40.95
C GLY A 195 53.85 38.35 42.36
N GLU A 196 54.28 39.05 43.36
CA GLU A 196 54.15 38.61 44.76
C GLU A 196 53.18 39.56 45.50
N GLY A 197 52.19 38.94 46.21
CA GLY A 197 51.25 39.73 46.98
C GLY A 197 50.07 38.92 47.54
N ASN A 198 48.87 39.47 47.51
CA ASN A 198 47.68 38.80 48.00
C ASN A 198 47.05 37.90 46.96
N LEU A 199 46.22 36.94 47.36
CA LEU A 199 45.34 36.19 46.46
C LEU A 199 44.26 37.13 45.87
N VAL A 200 43.90 36.92 44.66
CA VAL A 200 42.78 37.62 44.07
C VAL A 200 41.48 37.15 44.75
N SER A 201 40.71 38.14 45.27
CA SER A 201 39.43 37.82 45.89
C SER A 201 38.32 37.64 44.84
N VAL A 202 37.78 36.45 44.82
CA VAL A 202 36.68 36.07 43.91
C VAL A 202 35.47 36.96 44.17
N ASP A 203 35.08 37.11 45.43
CA ASP A 203 33.89 37.87 45.79
C ASP A 203 34.02 39.37 45.49
N GLN A 204 35.21 39.96 45.63
CA GLN A 204 35.42 41.31 45.19
C GLN A 204 35.34 41.51 43.71
N CYS A 205 35.88 40.59 42.88
CA CYS A 205 35.73 40.60 41.45
C CYS A 205 34.25 40.46 41.02
N LEU A 206 33.52 39.55 41.63
CA LEU A 206 32.08 39.37 41.32
C LEU A 206 31.25 40.59 41.72
N SER A 207 31.62 41.28 42.81
CA SER A 207 30.94 42.51 43.29
C SER A 207 31.08 43.70 42.34
N THR A 208 32.04 43.68 41.41
CA THR A 208 32.19 44.72 40.40
C THR A 208 31.09 44.67 39.32
N TYR A 209 30.39 43.58 39.21
CA TYR A 209 29.20 43.48 38.39
C TYR A 209 27.96 43.94 39.15
N ARG A 210 27.02 44.58 38.47
CA ARG A 210 25.67 44.83 39.01
C ARG A 210 24.95 43.51 39.41
N ASP A 211 25.05 42.54 38.58
CA ASP A 211 24.71 41.14 38.81
C ASP A 211 25.64 40.28 37.95
N TRP A 212 26.57 39.56 38.58
CA TRP A 212 27.51 38.73 37.83
C TRP A 212 26.86 37.49 37.20
N ARG A 213 25.66 37.10 37.66
CA ARG A 213 24.89 36.00 37.07
C ARG A 213 24.28 36.37 35.74
N ASP A 214 24.02 37.67 35.50
CA ASP A 214 23.55 38.17 34.23
C ASP A 214 24.70 38.21 33.22
N THR A 215 24.70 37.17 32.33
CA THR A 215 25.74 37.02 31.31
C THR A 215 25.80 38.17 30.30
N SER A 216 24.75 39.00 30.21
CA SER A 216 24.73 40.18 29.33
C SER A 216 25.67 41.28 29.77
N LEU A 217 26.05 41.26 31.08
CA LEU A 217 26.96 42.19 31.67
C LEU A 217 28.43 41.74 31.58
N TRP A 218 28.69 40.55 31.02
CA TRP A 218 30.07 40.08 30.92
C TRP A 218 30.81 40.75 29.77
N PRO A 219 32.04 41.20 29.98
CA PRO A 219 32.88 41.72 28.91
C PRO A 219 33.12 40.68 27.83
N THR A 220 33.08 41.11 26.57
CA THR A 220 33.31 40.26 25.39
C THR A 220 34.25 40.95 24.41
N SER A 221 35.20 40.22 23.82
CA SER A 221 36.12 40.77 22.82
C SER A 221 35.44 40.84 21.44
N GLU A 222 35.95 41.76 20.59
CA GLU A 222 35.53 41.81 19.18
C GLU A 222 35.82 40.50 18.47
N LYS A 223 36.94 39.85 18.81
CA LYS A 223 37.35 38.55 18.30
C LYS A 223 36.34 37.42 18.63
N GLU A 224 35.73 37.47 19.81
CA GLU A 224 34.67 36.48 20.18
C GLU A 224 33.42 36.70 19.36
N SER A 225 33.05 37.94 19.09
CA SER A 225 31.94 38.32 18.23
C SER A 225 32.18 37.87 16.78
N GLN A 226 33.40 38.08 16.27
CA GLN A 226 33.78 37.64 14.91
C GLN A 226 33.78 36.12 14.77
N ILE A 227 34.27 35.36 15.76
CA ILE A 227 34.24 33.91 15.78
C ILE A 227 32.79 33.41 15.68
N ARG A 228 31.84 34.03 16.35
CA ARG A 228 30.41 33.68 16.25
C ARG A 228 29.84 33.96 14.87
N LEU A 229 30.17 35.13 14.27
CA LEU A 229 29.74 35.44 12.90
C LEU A 229 30.32 34.47 11.86
N ASP A 230 31.59 34.11 12.01
CA ASP A 230 32.24 33.15 11.11
C ASP A 230 31.70 31.73 11.30
N ALA A 231 31.31 31.33 12.50
CA ALA A 231 30.63 30.09 12.77
C ALA A 231 29.25 30.05 12.09
N ALA A 232 28.48 31.12 12.13
CA ALA A 232 27.20 31.27 11.47
C ALA A 232 27.36 31.17 9.95
N LYS A 233 28.32 31.95 9.37
CA LYS A 233 28.64 31.86 7.93
C LYS A 233 29.05 30.46 7.48
N LYS A 234 29.89 29.78 8.25
CA LYS A 234 30.36 28.42 7.98
C LYS A 234 29.23 27.40 8.06
N GLN A 235 28.29 27.56 8.98
CA GLN A 235 27.15 26.68 9.13
C GLN A 235 26.12 26.90 8.02
N GLY A 236 26.02 28.08 7.43
CA GLY A 236 25.02 28.51 6.47
C GLY A 236 23.63 28.61 7.09
N ASN A 237 22.67 29.09 6.32
CA ASN A 237 21.29 29.20 6.77
C ASN A 237 20.66 27.80 6.94
N PRO A 238 20.27 27.38 8.16
CA PRO A 238 19.69 26.06 8.38
C PRO A 238 18.32 25.93 7.73
N LEU A 239 17.58 27.01 7.48
CA LEU A 239 16.28 27.00 6.81
C LEU A 239 16.39 26.62 5.32
N GLU A 240 17.54 26.88 4.69
CA GLU A 240 17.81 26.55 3.28
C GLU A 240 18.38 25.14 3.11
N LYS A 241 18.72 24.44 4.17
CA LYS A 241 19.25 23.09 4.10
C LYS A 241 18.19 22.11 3.63
N LYS A 242 18.62 21.19 2.74
CA LYS A 242 17.77 20.10 2.25
C LYS A 242 17.66 18.98 3.29
N GLY A 243 16.60 18.18 3.17
CA GLY A 243 16.36 17.00 4.01
C GLY A 243 15.85 17.33 5.40
N LEU A 244 15.82 16.32 6.27
CA LEU A 244 15.17 16.39 7.59
C LEU A 244 15.70 17.49 8.50
N LEU A 245 17.01 17.78 8.48
CA LEU A 245 17.60 18.86 9.28
C LEU A 245 16.98 20.21 8.90
N GLY A 246 16.95 20.54 7.60
CA GLY A 246 16.38 21.82 7.14
C GLY A 246 14.88 21.89 7.40
N ALA A 247 14.17 20.81 7.13
CA ALA A 247 12.74 20.73 7.39
C ALA A 247 12.42 20.91 8.89
N PHE A 248 13.16 20.27 9.77
CA PHE A 248 13.00 20.44 11.21
C PHE A 248 13.21 21.91 11.64
N CYS A 249 14.24 22.58 11.11
CA CYS A 249 14.48 23.99 11.40
C CYS A 249 13.41 24.94 10.79
N ARG A 250 12.71 24.52 9.72
CA ARG A 250 11.56 25.26 9.19
C ARG A 250 10.27 25.01 9.97
N CYS A 251 10.14 23.80 10.56
CA CYS A 251 9.01 23.48 11.43
C CYS A 251 9.12 24.11 12.81
N TYR A 252 10.34 24.27 13.30
CA TYR A 252 10.61 24.72 14.67
C TYR A 252 11.71 25.75 14.69
N SER A 253 11.39 26.97 15.15
CA SER A 253 12.36 27.95 15.57
C SER A 253 13.10 27.47 16.83
N ILE A 254 14.11 28.17 17.27
CA ILE A 254 14.81 27.88 18.56
C ILE A 254 13.83 27.94 19.74
N THR A 255 12.99 28.96 19.78
CA THR A 255 11.99 29.15 20.83
C THR A 255 11.00 28.00 20.87
N GLU A 256 10.37 27.66 19.72
CA GLU A 256 9.43 26.55 19.63
C GLU A 256 10.06 25.18 19.94
N ALA A 257 11.32 24.98 19.52
CA ALA A 257 12.07 23.76 19.85
C ALA A 257 12.36 23.66 21.38
N ILE A 258 12.64 24.76 22.05
CA ILE A 258 12.80 24.81 23.53
C ILE A 258 11.46 24.45 24.17
N GLU A 259 10.40 25.17 23.83
CA GLU A 259 9.07 24.99 24.42
C GLU A 259 8.53 23.55 24.26
N LYS A 260 8.69 22.98 23.07
CA LYS A 260 8.15 21.66 22.77
C LYS A 260 9.01 20.51 23.29
N PHE A 261 10.33 20.58 23.11
CA PHE A 261 11.21 19.42 23.31
C PHE A 261 12.14 19.55 24.54
N LEU A 262 12.34 20.77 25.05
CA LEU A 262 13.27 21.07 26.14
C LEU A 262 12.64 21.93 27.25
N PRO A 263 11.36 21.70 27.64
CA PRO A 263 10.63 22.61 28.55
C PRO A 263 11.26 22.70 29.94
N ASP A 264 11.94 21.64 30.40
CA ASP A 264 12.60 21.60 31.71
C ASP A 264 14.08 21.98 31.67
N VAL A 265 14.62 22.30 30.51
CA VAL A 265 16.06 22.58 30.29
C VAL A 265 16.35 24.06 30.35
N TYR A 266 15.44 24.88 29.82
CA TYR A 266 15.60 26.30 29.72
C TYR A 266 14.40 27.07 30.26
N GLU A 267 14.64 28.10 31.05
CA GLU A 267 13.62 29.04 31.52
C GLU A 267 13.77 30.38 30.82
N PRO A 268 12.67 30.98 30.30
CA PRO A 268 12.74 32.32 29.68
C PRO A 268 13.09 33.38 30.73
N THR A 269 13.80 34.40 30.29
CA THR A 269 14.10 35.59 31.14
C THR A 269 13.18 36.78 30.79
N GLN A 270 13.27 37.84 31.55
CA GLN A 270 12.56 39.08 31.22
C GLN A 270 13.10 39.80 29.97
N VAL A 271 14.25 39.41 29.48
CA VAL A 271 14.88 39.94 28.26
C VAL A 271 14.52 39.01 27.11
N GLU A 272 13.84 39.52 26.11
CA GLU A 272 13.45 38.80 24.91
C GLU A 272 14.67 38.13 24.23
N GLY A 273 14.51 36.89 23.78
CA GLY A 273 15.55 36.10 23.13
C GLY A 273 16.66 35.63 24.09
N ARG A 274 16.44 35.65 25.42
CA ARG A 274 17.37 35.11 26.41
C ARG A 274 16.71 34.08 27.30
N TYR A 275 17.41 32.97 27.54
CA TYR A 275 16.97 31.86 28.39
C TYR A 275 18.05 31.50 29.41
N THR A 276 17.63 31.03 30.55
CA THR A 276 18.46 30.48 31.61
C THR A 276 18.51 28.97 31.51
N TYR A 277 19.71 28.39 31.53
CA TYR A 277 19.90 26.96 31.65
C TYR A 277 19.62 26.52 33.08
N THR A 278 18.66 25.66 33.33
CA THR A 278 18.14 25.31 34.68
C THR A 278 19.17 24.66 35.59
N GLU A 279 20.16 23.91 35.04
CA GLU A 279 21.25 23.30 35.78
C GLU A 279 22.50 24.26 35.92
N GLY A 280 22.39 25.45 35.38
CA GLY A 280 23.43 26.49 35.47
C GLY A 280 23.29 27.39 36.68
N SER A 281 24.37 28.12 37.05
CA SER A 281 24.36 29.10 38.12
C SER A 281 24.28 30.56 37.66
N SER A 282 24.30 30.77 36.33
CA SER A 282 24.15 32.09 35.70
C SER A 282 22.75 32.25 35.08
N VAL A 283 22.33 33.47 34.80
CA VAL A 283 21.01 33.83 34.27
C VAL A 283 21.16 34.40 32.86
N GLY A 284 20.22 34.02 31.92
CA GLY A 284 20.16 34.58 30.60
C GLY A 284 21.34 34.25 29.68
N GLY A 285 22.03 33.14 29.98
CA GLY A 285 23.25 32.75 29.25
C GLY A 285 23.00 32.17 27.88
N LEU A 286 21.80 31.60 27.61
CA LEU A 286 21.40 31.23 26.23
C LEU A 286 20.88 32.50 25.55
N VAL A 287 21.42 32.77 24.37
CA VAL A 287 21.06 33.93 23.54
C VAL A 287 20.62 33.43 22.18
N ILE A 288 19.50 33.92 21.72
CA ILE A 288 18.92 33.63 20.40
C ILE A 288 19.38 34.71 19.41
N TYR A 289 19.70 34.25 18.16
CA TYR A 289 20.21 35.11 17.09
C TYR A 289 19.47 34.89 15.79
N ASP A 290 19.60 35.84 14.85
CA ASP A 290 19.14 35.76 13.47
C ASP A 290 17.67 35.35 13.34
N ASN A 291 16.76 36.14 13.94
CA ASN A 291 15.32 35.87 13.91
C ASN A 291 14.97 34.44 14.35
N ASP A 292 15.42 34.05 15.51
CA ASP A 292 15.11 32.76 16.14
C ASP A 292 15.66 31.52 15.39
N THR A 293 16.75 31.71 14.64
CA THR A 293 17.34 30.62 13.79
C THR A 293 18.50 29.92 14.49
N PHE A 294 19.26 30.66 15.34
CA PHE A 294 20.42 30.14 16.03
C PHE A 294 20.35 30.46 17.53
N ALA A 295 20.94 29.58 18.34
CA ALA A 295 21.18 29.79 19.75
C ALA A 295 22.66 29.63 20.07
N TYR A 296 23.12 30.43 21.07
CA TYR A 296 24.46 30.32 21.62
C TYR A 296 24.38 30.41 23.15
N SER A 297 24.99 29.47 23.87
CA SER A 297 24.97 29.43 25.30
C SER A 297 26.32 29.86 25.89
N ASN A 298 26.24 30.81 26.85
CA ASN A 298 27.35 31.25 27.68
C ASN A 298 27.41 30.49 29.02
N HIS A 299 26.43 29.67 29.35
CA HIS A 299 26.46 28.85 30.57
C HIS A 299 27.57 27.80 30.48
N ALA A 300 28.46 27.77 31.45
CA ALA A 300 29.63 26.90 31.44
C ALA A 300 29.28 25.39 31.46
N THR A 301 28.16 25.05 32.12
CA THR A 301 27.70 23.68 32.34
C THR A 301 26.76 23.20 31.24
N ASP A 302 26.26 24.10 30.40
CA ASP A 302 25.37 23.78 29.30
C ASP A 302 26.09 22.92 28.24
N PRO A 303 25.53 21.78 27.79
CA PRO A 303 26.13 20.96 26.73
C PRO A 303 26.43 21.68 25.41
N ILE A 304 25.71 22.76 25.11
CA ILE A 304 25.95 23.60 23.92
C ILE A 304 26.84 24.81 24.21
N SER A 305 27.36 24.94 25.41
CA SER A 305 28.22 26.09 25.82
C SER A 305 29.25 26.43 24.74
N GLY A 306 29.30 27.70 24.36
CA GLY A 306 30.26 28.21 23.37
C GLY A 306 30.15 27.63 21.99
N LYS A 307 29.01 27.05 21.63
CA LYS A 307 28.67 26.62 20.27
C LYS A 307 27.47 27.38 19.76
N LEU A 308 27.55 27.82 18.52
CA LEU A 308 26.37 28.32 17.80
C LEU A 308 25.62 27.10 17.23
N VAL A 309 24.36 26.92 17.61
CA VAL A 309 23.53 25.75 17.21
C VAL A 309 22.22 26.23 16.59
N ASN A 310 21.71 25.48 15.65
CA ASN A 310 20.34 25.57 15.13
C ASN A 310 19.37 24.73 15.98
N ALA A 311 18.08 24.82 15.73
CA ALA A 311 17.05 24.06 16.46
C ALA A 311 17.29 22.54 16.47
N PHE A 312 17.70 21.97 15.35
CA PHE A 312 17.98 20.52 15.24
C PHE A 312 19.17 20.13 16.16
N ASP A 313 20.28 20.87 16.09
CA ASP A 313 21.45 20.57 16.91
C ASP A 313 21.24 20.89 18.38
N LEU A 314 20.42 21.88 18.70
CA LEU A 314 20.04 22.23 20.09
C LEU A 314 19.34 21.01 20.72
N VAL A 315 18.28 20.50 20.10
CA VAL A 315 17.53 19.34 20.61
C VAL A 315 18.40 18.08 20.61
N ARG A 316 19.16 17.82 19.53
CA ARG A 316 20.06 16.67 19.42
C ARG A 316 21.06 16.60 20.56
N ILE A 317 21.73 17.71 20.88
CA ILE A 317 22.78 17.72 21.88
C ILE A 317 22.22 17.51 23.29
N HIS A 318 21.05 18.09 23.59
CA HIS A 318 20.43 17.94 24.91
C HIS A 318 19.83 16.57 25.11
N LEU A 319 19.08 16.04 24.16
CA LEU A 319 18.41 14.74 24.32
C LEU A 319 19.35 13.54 24.08
N PHE A 320 20.29 13.67 23.15
CA PHE A 320 21.09 12.52 22.69
C PHE A 320 22.60 12.72 22.80
N GLY A 321 23.09 13.90 23.15
CA GLY A 321 24.53 14.16 23.17
C GLY A 321 25.33 13.28 24.13
N ALA A 322 24.70 12.75 25.17
CA ALA A 322 25.34 11.84 26.12
C ALA A 322 25.83 10.52 25.46
N ILE A 323 25.20 10.05 24.42
CA ILE A 323 25.60 8.81 23.74
C ILE A 323 26.85 8.94 22.87
N ASP A 324 27.27 10.20 22.59
CA ASP A 324 28.50 10.47 21.85
C ASP A 324 29.77 10.44 22.77
N ILE A 325 29.58 10.21 24.05
CA ILE A 325 30.69 10.15 25.00
C ILE A 325 31.60 8.97 24.66
N GLY A 326 32.77 9.29 24.14
CA GLY A 326 33.74 8.29 23.72
C GLY A 326 34.12 8.33 22.26
N GLU A 327 33.35 9.02 21.45
CA GLU A 327 33.64 9.21 20.04
C GLU A 327 34.86 10.13 19.82
N ASP A 328 35.50 9.98 18.67
CA ASP A 328 36.64 10.85 18.30
C ASP A 328 36.12 12.28 18.04
N PRO A 329 36.72 13.29 18.66
CA PRO A 329 36.30 14.70 18.47
C PRO A 329 36.34 15.20 17.02
N THR A 330 37.04 14.49 16.14
CA THR A 330 37.12 14.79 14.68
C THR A 330 36.04 14.12 13.86
N THR A 331 35.22 13.26 14.47
CA THR A 331 34.12 12.58 13.80
C THR A 331 33.10 13.59 13.28
N ALA A 332 32.75 13.46 11.98
CA ALA A 332 31.72 14.32 11.38
C ALA A 332 30.37 14.14 12.11
N VAL A 333 29.68 15.24 12.37
CA VAL A 333 28.40 15.26 13.13
C VAL A 333 27.39 14.25 12.59
N THR A 334 27.29 14.11 11.27
CA THR A 334 26.38 13.18 10.60
C THR A 334 26.69 11.69 10.84
N LYS A 335 27.87 11.38 11.41
CA LYS A 335 28.29 10.02 11.75
C LYS A 335 28.18 9.72 13.25
N LEU A 336 27.84 10.71 14.06
CA LEU A 336 27.68 10.54 15.50
C LEU A 336 26.44 9.71 15.83
N PRO A 337 26.47 8.90 16.90
CA PRO A 337 25.30 8.17 17.39
C PRO A 337 24.11 9.09 17.72
N SER A 338 24.37 10.28 18.30
CA SER A 338 23.35 11.27 18.60
C SER A 338 22.64 11.77 17.34
N TYR A 339 23.35 11.88 16.20
CA TYR A 339 22.73 12.33 14.95
C TYR A 339 21.71 11.31 14.44
N LYS A 340 22.04 10.01 14.52
CA LYS A 340 21.12 8.95 14.15
C LYS A 340 19.88 8.95 15.06
N ALA A 341 20.08 9.02 16.37
CA ALA A 341 18.98 9.08 17.34
C ALA A 341 18.07 10.29 17.08
N MET A 342 18.65 11.46 16.73
CA MET A 342 17.88 12.65 16.40
C MET A 342 17.08 12.47 15.09
N ILE A 343 17.63 11.79 14.09
CA ILE A 343 16.88 11.48 12.85
C ILE A 343 15.68 10.58 13.14
N ASP A 344 15.88 9.54 13.96
CA ASP A 344 14.79 8.65 14.37
C ASP A 344 13.71 9.45 15.14
N PHE A 345 14.11 10.31 16.05
CA PHE A 345 13.23 11.20 16.81
C PHE A 345 12.42 12.17 15.91
N VAL A 346 13.07 12.78 14.91
CA VAL A 346 12.40 13.70 13.95
C VAL A 346 11.38 12.94 13.08
N ASN A 347 11.68 11.69 12.72
CA ASN A 347 10.73 10.85 11.99
C ASN A 347 9.52 10.46 12.87
N GLU A 348 9.72 10.22 14.16
CA GLU A 348 8.64 9.95 15.12
C GLU A 348 7.77 11.19 15.38
N ASP A 349 8.36 12.39 15.47
CA ASP A 349 7.60 13.65 15.60
C ASP A 349 6.71 13.93 14.38
N GLY A 350 7.16 13.55 13.19
CA GLY A 350 6.39 13.55 11.95
C GLY A 350 6.27 14.91 11.24
N ALA A 351 6.44 16.04 11.92
CA ALA A 351 6.23 17.37 11.34
C ALA A 351 7.19 17.68 10.18
N ALA A 352 8.48 17.45 10.38
CA ALA A 352 9.49 17.71 9.35
C ALA A 352 9.38 16.79 8.12
N PRO A 353 9.14 15.47 8.23
CA PRO A 353 8.84 14.62 7.09
C PRO A 353 7.59 15.04 6.31
N ILE A 354 6.51 15.43 7.00
CA ILE A 354 5.28 15.92 6.36
C ILE A 354 5.57 17.23 5.61
N LEU A 355 6.34 18.16 6.19
CA LEU A 355 6.73 19.38 5.50
C LEU A 355 7.52 19.10 4.23
N LEU A 356 8.44 18.13 4.25
CA LEU A 356 9.19 17.72 3.05
C LEU A 356 8.27 17.15 1.97
N ASP A 357 7.26 16.38 2.35
CA ASP A 357 6.27 15.88 1.41
C ASP A 357 5.43 17.01 0.81
N LYS A 358 4.99 17.98 1.63
CA LYS A 358 4.27 19.18 1.19
C LYS A 358 5.09 20.01 0.20
N GLU A 359 6.34 20.33 0.53
CA GLU A 359 7.26 21.09 -0.33
C GLU A 359 7.43 20.39 -1.69
N ARG A 360 7.62 19.07 -1.68
CA ARG A 360 7.78 18.29 -2.91
C ARG A 360 6.50 18.25 -3.75
N MET A 361 5.34 18.10 -3.12
CA MET A 361 4.05 18.07 -3.83
C MET A 361 3.70 19.43 -4.42
N ALA A 362 3.99 20.51 -3.71
CA ALA A 362 3.82 21.88 -4.22
C ALA A 362 4.72 22.14 -5.44
N ASP A 363 5.98 21.69 -5.43
CA ASP A 363 6.89 21.83 -6.57
C ASP A 363 6.42 21.06 -7.83
N MET A 364 5.51 20.11 -7.70
CA MET A 364 4.98 19.27 -8.78
C MET A 364 3.58 19.70 -9.26
N GLU A 365 3.06 20.85 -8.83
CA GLU A 365 1.72 21.34 -9.17
C GLU A 365 0.58 20.36 -8.75
N PHE A 366 0.78 19.56 -7.71
CA PHE A 366 -0.32 18.82 -7.10
C PHE A 366 -1.22 19.77 -6.30
N GLU A 367 -2.50 19.39 -6.16
CA GLU A 367 -3.46 20.15 -5.34
C GLU A 367 -2.93 20.33 -3.91
N ASP A 368 -3.34 21.45 -3.28
CA ASP A 368 -2.96 21.77 -1.90
C ASP A 368 -3.32 20.63 -0.94
N ILE A 369 -2.38 20.31 -0.06
CA ILE A 369 -2.56 19.25 0.96
C ILE A 369 -3.55 19.74 2.01
N THR A 370 -4.61 18.96 2.23
CA THR A 370 -5.62 19.20 3.25
C THR A 370 -5.21 18.64 4.61
N GLU A 371 -5.93 18.97 5.69
CA GLU A 371 -5.71 18.38 7.01
C GLU A 371 -5.88 16.85 7.02
N ASP A 372 -6.81 16.33 6.22
CA ASP A 372 -7.01 14.86 6.06
C ASP A 372 -5.80 14.19 5.40
N ASP A 373 -5.11 14.89 4.49
CA ASP A 373 -3.88 14.39 3.86
C ASP A 373 -2.73 14.32 4.88
N GLU A 374 -2.64 15.25 5.82
CA GLU A 374 -1.63 15.24 6.86
C GLU A 374 -1.75 14.03 7.78
N ASP A 375 -2.99 13.65 8.15
CA ASP A 375 -3.24 12.50 9.02
C ASP A 375 -2.72 11.19 8.40
N PHE A 376 -2.94 10.94 7.11
CA PHE A 376 -2.44 9.70 6.52
C PHE A 376 -0.94 9.74 6.18
N LEU A 377 -0.38 10.91 5.82
CA LEU A 377 1.06 11.06 5.57
C LEU A 377 1.89 10.78 6.83
N SER A 378 1.32 11.06 8.01
CA SER A 378 1.94 10.74 9.29
C SER A 378 2.05 9.23 9.56
N LYS A 379 1.19 8.42 8.95
CA LYS A 379 1.14 6.96 9.12
C LYS A 379 2.15 6.21 8.24
N LEU A 380 2.78 6.91 7.28
CA LEU A 380 3.77 6.30 6.40
C LEU A 380 5.05 5.96 7.16
N LYS A 381 5.53 4.73 7.01
CA LYS A 381 6.87 4.33 7.43
C LYS A 381 7.91 5.05 6.58
N ARG A 382 8.96 5.55 7.22
CA ARG A 382 9.98 6.37 6.57
C ARG A 382 11.38 5.81 6.80
N ASP A 383 12.24 6.04 5.83
CA ASP A 383 13.67 5.75 5.96
C ASP A 383 14.39 6.84 6.78
N LYS A 384 15.69 6.64 7.00
CA LYS A 384 16.57 7.61 7.70
C LYS A 384 16.65 9.01 7.07
N ASN A 385 16.13 9.21 5.88
CA ASN A 385 16.10 10.50 5.19
C ASN A 385 14.71 11.16 5.25
N GLY A 386 13.74 10.55 5.93
CA GLY A 386 12.36 10.99 5.97
C GLY A 386 11.55 10.65 4.73
N THR A 387 12.12 9.84 3.81
CA THR A 387 11.43 9.40 2.59
C THR A 387 10.54 8.20 2.92
N PRO A 388 9.29 8.14 2.42
CA PRO A 388 8.45 6.96 2.57
C PRO A 388 9.14 5.70 2.05
N GLU A 389 9.15 4.62 2.85
CA GLU A 389 9.72 3.35 2.45
C GLU A 389 8.91 2.71 1.32
N SER A 390 9.61 2.09 0.37
CA SER A 390 8.98 1.34 -0.72
C SER A 390 8.61 -0.06 -0.23
N ASP A 391 7.52 -0.16 0.53
CA ASP A 391 6.96 -1.42 1.04
C ASP A 391 5.45 -1.52 0.79
N VAL A 392 4.89 -2.72 0.98
CA VAL A 392 3.46 -2.99 0.78
C VAL A 392 2.61 -2.20 1.78
N PHE A 393 3.07 -2.01 3.01
CA PHE A 393 2.33 -1.28 4.04
C PHE A 393 2.06 0.16 3.61
N ASN A 394 3.08 0.88 3.15
CA ASN A 394 2.93 2.26 2.68
C ASN A 394 2.04 2.35 1.44
N CYS A 395 2.15 1.37 0.52
CA CYS A 395 1.24 1.29 -0.63
C CYS A 395 -0.22 1.12 -0.18
N LEU A 396 -0.49 0.30 0.84
CA LEU A 396 -1.83 0.11 1.41
C LEU A 396 -2.36 1.39 2.07
N VAL A 397 -1.52 2.10 2.83
CA VAL A 397 -1.90 3.37 3.45
C VAL A 397 -2.33 4.37 2.38
N VAL A 398 -1.53 4.55 1.33
CA VAL A 398 -1.85 5.46 0.22
C VAL A 398 -3.15 5.04 -0.48
N LEU A 399 -3.30 3.79 -0.89
CA LEU A 399 -4.50 3.32 -1.61
C LEU A 399 -5.78 3.42 -0.77
N LYS A 400 -5.68 3.26 0.55
CA LYS A 400 -6.83 3.30 1.48
C LYS A 400 -7.18 4.71 1.94
N GLN A 401 -6.25 5.67 1.90
CA GLN A 401 -6.44 6.97 2.55
C GLN A 401 -6.24 8.18 1.63
N ASP A 402 -5.42 8.10 0.56
CA ASP A 402 -5.28 9.20 -0.39
C ASP A 402 -6.64 9.54 -1.04
N PRO A 403 -7.18 10.75 -0.89
CA PRO A 403 -8.47 11.16 -1.45
C PRO A 403 -8.57 10.97 -2.97
N ALA A 404 -7.45 11.06 -3.66
CA ALA A 404 -7.38 10.85 -5.11
C ALA A 404 -7.60 9.39 -5.54
N LEU A 405 -7.40 8.41 -4.63
CA LEU A 405 -7.46 6.96 -4.92
C LEU A 405 -8.49 6.21 -4.07
N LYS A 406 -8.76 6.69 -2.87
CA LYS A 406 -9.57 6.03 -1.85
C LYS A 406 -10.94 5.60 -2.36
N GLY A 407 -11.17 4.30 -2.38
CA GLY A 407 -12.46 3.71 -2.74
C GLY A 407 -12.85 3.80 -4.22
N LYS A 408 -12.01 4.42 -5.08
CA LYS A 408 -12.29 4.64 -6.50
C LYS A 408 -12.00 3.42 -7.37
N ILE A 409 -11.16 2.51 -6.89
CA ILE A 409 -10.80 1.27 -7.58
C ILE A 409 -11.44 0.11 -6.81
N ARG A 410 -12.26 -0.68 -7.52
CA ARG A 410 -12.99 -1.78 -6.92
C ARG A 410 -12.87 -3.06 -7.74
N LEU A 411 -13.05 -4.20 -7.10
CA LEU A 411 -13.18 -5.49 -7.79
C LEU A 411 -14.64 -5.77 -8.08
N ASP A 412 -14.97 -5.89 -9.37
CA ASP A 412 -16.23 -6.47 -9.83
C ASP A 412 -16.14 -8.00 -9.69
N GLU A 413 -16.83 -8.57 -8.70
CA GLU A 413 -16.84 -10.02 -8.44
C GLU A 413 -17.58 -10.81 -9.51
N PHE A 414 -18.44 -10.16 -10.27
CA PHE A 414 -19.19 -10.80 -11.36
C PHE A 414 -18.35 -10.94 -12.62
N ALA A 415 -17.61 -9.90 -12.97
CA ALA A 415 -16.72 -9.90 -14.14
C ALA A 415 -15.29 -10.37 -13.81
N HIS A 416 -14.94 -10.52 -12.52
CA HIS A 416 -13.59 -10.80 -12.03
C HIS A 416 -12.55 -9.80 -12.56
N ARG A 417 -12.93 -8.52 -12.62
CA ARG A 417 -12.10 -7.42 -13.14
C ARG A 417 -12.12 -6.23 -12.22
N LEU A 418 -11.01 -5.50 -12.20
CA LEU A 418 -10.97 -4.21 -11.55
C LEU A 418 -11.74 -3.17 -12.36
N VAL A 419 -12.47 -2.32 -11.67
CA VAL A 419 -13.25 -1.22 -12.24
C VAL A 419 -12.94 0.08 -11.53
N VAL A 420 -13.05 1.17 -12.26
CA VAL A 420 -12.92 2.54 -11.79
C VAL A 420 -14.31 3.14 -11.67
N ILE A 421 -14.68 3.56 -10.46
CA ILE A 421 -16.02 4.05 -10.18
C ILE A 421 -16.11 5.57 -10.03
N ASP A 422 -14.95 6.25 -9.93
CA ASP A 422 -14.85 7.71 -9.88
C ASP A 422 -13.55 8.17 -10.54
N ASP A 423 -13.44 9.49 -10.81
CA ASP A 423 -12.29 10.06 -11.51
C ASP A 423 -10.98 9.81 -10.79
N LEU A 424 -9.97 9.37 -11.56
CA LEU A 424 -8.61 9.17 -11.10
C LEU A 424 -7.72 10.35 -11.52
N PRO A 425 -6.56 10.57 -10.88
CA PRO A 425 -5.65 11.67 -11.23
C PRO A 425 -5.19 11.69 -12.69
N TRP A 426 -5.31 10.59 -13.41
CA TRP A 426 -4.83 10.45 -14.79
C TRP A 426 -5.93 10.17 -15.81
N ARG A 427 -7.18 9.95 -15.40
CA ARG A 427 -8.33 9.81 -16.30
C ARG A 427 -9.68 9.94 -15.62
N GLY A 428 -10.71 10.34 -16.40
CA GLY A 428 -12.10 10.33 -15.97
C GLY A 428 -12.71 8.91 -15.94
N LYS A 429 -13.70 8.69 -15.10
CA LYS A 429 -14.46 7.43 -14.97
C LYS A 429 -15.23 7.07 -16.26
N ASP A 430 -15.61 8.08 -17.06
CA ASP A 430 -16.45 7.91 -18.23
C ASP A 430 -15.67 7.44 -19.47
N GLU A 431 -14.33 7.41 -19.43
CA GLU A 431 -13.50 6.94 -20.54
C GLU A 431 -13.64 5.43 -20.74
N THR A 432 -13.48 4.66 -19.68
CA THR A 432 -13.71 3.22 -19.62
C THR A 432 -13.94 2.79 -18.19
N PRO A 433 -14.93 1.93 -17.91
CA PRO A 433 -15.17 1.46 -16.54
C PRO A 433 -14.10 0.48 -16.06
N TYR A 434 -13.39 -0.20 -16.97
CA TYR A 434 -12.43 -1.23 -16.61
C TYR A 434 -11.02 -0.67 -16.41
N TRP A 435 -10.31 -1.25 -15.44
CA TRP A 435 -8.88 -1.02 -15.23
C TRP A 435 -8.07 -1.61 -16.38
N THR A 436 -7.07 -0.87 -16.84
CA THR A 436 -6.25 -1.21 -18.00
C THR A 436 -4.76 -1.29 -17.64
N ASP A 437 -3.94 -1.86 -18.53
CA ASP A 437 -2.47 -1.87 -18.39
C ASP A 437 -1.89 -0.43 -18.31
N THR A 438 -2.57 0.54 -18.93
CA THR A 438 -2.22 1.96 -18.83
C THR A 438 -2.44 2.47 -17.41
N ASP A 439 -3.52 2.07 -16.76
CA ASP A 439 -3.79 2.46 -15.36
C ASP A 439 -2.74 1.90 -14.41
N ASP A 440 -2.24 0.68 -14.64
CA ASP A 440 -1.11 0.11 -13.91
C ASP A 440 0.15 0.98 -14.03
N ALA A 441 0.44 1.47 -15.24
CA ALA A 441 1.59 2.32 -15.48
C ALA A 441 1.41 3.70 -14.83
N CYS A 442 0.21 4.29 -14.94
CA CYS A 442 -0.13 5.57 -14.32
C CYS A 442 -0.10 5.50 -12.80
N LEU A 443 -0.65 4.43 -12.21
CA LEU A 443 -0.60 4.22 -10.76
C LEU A 443 0.85 4.14 -10.26
N ARG A 444 1.71 3.37 -10.93
CA ARG A 444 3.14 3.30 -10.57
C ARG A 444 3.83 4.65 -10.69
N ASN A 445 3.52 5.42 -11.73
CA ASN A 445 4.05 6.78 -11.88
C ASN A 445 3.55 7.71 -10.77
N TYR A 446 2.28 7.63 -10.42
CA TYR A 446 1.68 8.40 -9.32
C TYR A 446 2.38 8.12 -7.99
N PHE A 447 2.60 6.85 -7.64
CA PHE A 447 3.35 6.45 -6.45
C PHE A 447 4.80 6.94 -6.48
N ALA A 448 5.48 6.79 -7.62
CA ALA A 448 6.87 7.19 -7.77
C ALA A 448 7.06 8.71 -7.69
N THR A 449 6.12 9.48 -8.23
CA THR A 449 6.18 10.94 -8.31
C THR A 449 5.71 11.58 -7.01
N LYS A 450 4.50 11.26 -6.56
CA LYS A 450 3.90 11.89 -5.38
C LYS A 450 4.53 11.40 -4.06
N TYR A 451 4.80 10.10 -3.94
CA TYR A 451 5.24 9.48 -2.68
C TYR A 451 6.67 8.96 -2.69
N LEU A 452 7.38 9.00 -3.81
CA LEU A 452 8.71 8.39 -4.01
C LEU A 452 8.75 6.87 -3.79
N ILE A 453 7.59 6.22 -3.72
CA ILE A 453 7.45 4.77 -3.56
C ILE A 453 7.64 4.10 -4.93
N LYS A 454 8.58 3.15 -5.02
CA LYS A 454 8.94 2.45 -6.26
C LYS A 454 8.88 0.94 -6.05
N GLY A 455 8.41 0.24 -7.07
CA GLY A 455 8.40 -1.23 -7.06
C GLY A 455 7.07 -1.78 -7.57
N LYS A 456 7.09 -2.39 -8.78
CA LYS A 456 5.88 -2.94 -9.41
C LYS A 456 5.18 -3.94 -8.48
N GLY A 457 5.92 -4.92 -7.95
CA GLY A 457 5.32 -6.02 -7.19
C GLY A 457 4.61 -5.57 -5.91
N ILE A 458 5.18 -4.62 -5.17
CA ILE A 458 4.59 -4.12 -3.92
C ILE A 458 3.30 -3.30 -4.17
N ILE A 459 3.27 -2.55 -5.29
CA ILE A 459 2.09 -1.78 -5.67
C ILE A 459 0.99 -2.71 -6.16
N ASP A 460 1.33 -3.69 -7.00
CA ASP A 460 0.39 -4.70 -7.51
C ASP A 460 -0.20 -5.53 -6.34
N ASP A 461 0.62 -5.98 -5.39
CA ASP A 461 0.18 -6.74 -4.21
C ASP A 461 -0.75 -5.91 -3.33
N ALA A 462 -0.42 -4.63 -3.09
CA ALA A 462 -1.26 -3.71 -2.32
C ALA A 462 -2.59 -3.40 -3.04
N LEU A 463 -2.56 -3.18 -4.35
CA LEU A 463 -3.76 -2.95 -5.15
C LEU A 463 -4.69 -4.17 -5.09
N GLN A 464 -4.12 -5.38 -5.20
CA GLN A 464 -4.90 -6.61 -5.10
C GLN A 464 -5.58 -6.74 -3.72
N GLU A 465 -4.87 -6.42 -2.62
CA GLU A 465 -5.43 -6.47 -1.27
C GLU A 465 -6.57 -5.46 -1.09
N VAL A 466 -6.34 -4.18 -1.45
CA VAL A 466 -7.34 -3.12 -1.29
C VAL A 466 -8.59 -3.38 -2.10
N THR A 467 -8.44 -3.90 -3.32
CA THR A 467 -9.59 -4.18 -4.18
C THR A 467 -10.39 -5.39 -3.72
N GLN A 468 -9.76 -6.37 -3.05
CA GLN A 468 -10.48 -7.45 -2.37
C GLN A 468 -11.34 -6.95 -1.20
N ASP A 469 -10.84 -5.97 -0.44
CA ASP A 469 -11.62 -5.33 0.63
C ASP A 469 -12.79 -4.50 0.07
N ASN A 470 -12.65 -3.96 -1.14
CA ASN A 470 -13.62 -3.08 -1.82
C ASN A 470 -14.39 -3.77 -2.95
N LYS A 471 -14.58 -5.09 -2.87
CA LYS A 471 -15.29 -5.86 -3.88
C LYS A 471 -16.79 -5.58 -3.84
N PHE A 472 -17.43 -5.71 -5.00
CA PHE A 472 -18.87 -5.55 -5.14
C PHE A 472 -19.40 -6.44 -6.28
N HIS A 473 -20.68 -6.73 -6.25
CA HIS A 473 -21.34 -7.54 -7.28
C HIS A 473 -22.44 -6.73 -7.95
N PRO A 474 -22.23 -6.24 -9.17
CA PRO A 474 -23.15 -5.28 -9.80
C PRO A 474 -24.55 -5.83 -10.06
N VAL A 475 -24.68 -7.11 -10.43
CA VAL A 475 -26.00 -7.74 -10.69
C VAL A 475 -26.75 -7.97 -9.38
N ARG A 476 -26.06 -8.40 -8.30
CA ARG A 476 -26.72 -8.53 -6.97
C ARG A 476 -27.22 -7.18 -6.47
N GLN A 477 -26.37 -6.13 -6.58
CA GLN A 477 -26.78 -4.78 -6.17
C GLN A 477 -27.98 -4.29 -6.99
N TYR A 478 -28.00 -4.58 -8.30
CA TYR A 478 -29.13 -4.27 -9.14
C TYR A 478 -30.41 -4.98 -8.65
N LEU A 479 -30.38 -6.30 -8.52
CA LEU A 479 -31.55 -7.11 -8.12
C LEU A 479 -32.07 -6.75 -6.73
N THR A 480 -31.17 -6.58 -5.74
CA THR A 480 -31.57 -6.24 -4.36
C THR A 480 -32.05 -4.79 -4.21
N GLY A 481 -31.73 -3.94 -5.18
CA GLY A 481 -32.20 -2.55 -5.22
C GLY A 481 -33.59 -2.38 -5.86
N LEU A 482 -34.16 -3.46 -6.46
CA LEU A 482 -35.46 -3.40 -7.08
C LEU A 482 -36.61 -3.57 -6.05
N THR A 483 -37.74 -2.97 -6.34
CA THR A 483 -39.00 -3.14 -5.60
C THR A 483 -40.10 -3.48 -6.55
N TRP A 484 -40.77 -4.61 -6.32
CA TRP A 484 -41.90 -5.05 -7.16
C TRP A 484 -43.16 -4.25 -6.80
N ASP A 485 -43.88 -3.82 -7.85
CA ASP A 485 -45.13 -3.07 -7.73
C ASP A 485 -46.37 -3.95 -7.48
N GLY A 486 -46.23 -5.28 -7.51
CA GLY A 486 -47.29 -6.25 -7.27
C GLY A 486 -48.07 -6.66 -8.53
N GLU A 487 -47.72 -6.14 -9.73
CA GLU A 487 -48.37 -6.57 -10.98
C GLU A 487 -47.53 -7.71 -11.60
N CYS A 488 -48.24 -8.82 -11.96
CA CYS A 488 -47.63 -9.98 -12.56
C CYS A 488 -47.39 -9.74 -14.07
N ARG A 489 -46.10 -9.86 -14.49
CA ARG A 489 -45.66 -9.66 -15.89
C ARG A 489 -44.77 -10.81 -16.38
N VAL A 490 -44.12 -11.52 -15.46
CA VAL A 490 -43.14 -12.56 -15.76
C VAL A 490 -43.75 -13.67 -16.58
N ASP A 491 -44.87 -14.21 -16.14
CA ASP A 491 -45.53 -15.34 -16.79
C ASP A 491 -45.99 -15.07 -18.24
N THR A 492 -46.31 -13.82 -18.54
CA THR A 492 -46.79 -13.41 -19.86
C THR A 492 -45.72 -12.77 -20.72
N LEU A 493 -44.48 -12.64 -20.24
CA LEU A 493 -43.39 -11.96 -20.95
C LEU A 493 -43.24 -12.43 -22.41
N PHE A 494 -43.06 -13.73 -22.65
CA PHE A 494 -42.91 -14.24 -24.02
C PHE A 494 -44.25 -14.38 -24.79
N ILE A 495 -45.36 -14.48 -24.08
CA ILE A 495 -46.70 -14.39 -24.66
C ILE A 495 -46.93 -13.03 -25.29
N ASP A 496 -46.71 -11.98 -24.54
CA ASP A 496 -46.95 -10.61 -24.95
C ASP A 496 -45.96 -10.12 -26.04
N TYR A 497 -44.66 -10.34 -25.82
CA TYR A 497 -43.62 -9.74 -26.65
C TYR A 497 -43.13 -10.61 -27.84
N ILE A 498 -43.26 -11.93 -27.74
CA ILE A 498 -42.85 -12.87 -28.77
C ILE A 498 -44.07 -13.47 -29.49
N GLY A 499 -45.26 -13.39 -28.86
CA GLY A 499 -46.50 -14.02 -29.38
C GLY A 499 -46.48 -15.54 -29.16
N ALA A 500 -45.94 -16.00 -28.05
CA ALA A 500 -46.05 -17.39 -27.66
C ALA A 500 -47.52 -17.72 -27.31
N GLU A 501 -47.88 -19.00 -27.43
CA GLU A 501 -49.20 -19.46 -27.01
C GLU A 501 -49.35 -19.37 -25.50
N ASP A 502 -50.52 -18.93 -25.03
CA ASP A 502 -50.80 -18.84 -23.62
C ASP A 502 -51.11 -20.21 -23.03
N THR A 503 -50.08 -20.92 -22.55
CA THR A 503 -50.14 -22.23 -21.95
C THR A 503 -49.44 -22.22 -20.58
N ASP A 504 -49.81 -23.15 -19.71
CA ASP A 504 -49.16 -23.34 -18.42
C ASP A 504 -47.66 -23.64 -18.56
N TYR A 505 -47.27 -24.33 -19.62
CA TYR A 505 -45.89 -24.61 -19.96
C TYR A 505 -45.12 -23.30 -20.23
N ILE A 506 -45.60 -22.42 -21.11
CA ILE A 506 -44.93 -21.17 -21.46
C ILE A 506 -44.78 -20.26 -20.21
N ARG A 507 -45.84 -20.14 -19.42
CA ARG A 507 -45.83 -19.39 -18.15
C ARG A 507 -44.76 -19.94 -17.17
N ALA A 508 -44.74 -21.28 -17.00
CA ALA A 508 -43.82 -21.95 -16.09
C ALA A 508 -42.37 -21.83 -16.56
N VAL A 509 -42.08 -22.09 -17.84
CA VAL A 509 -40.67 -22.01 -18.33
C VAL A 509 -40.12 -20.60 -18.31
N THR A 510 -40.97 -19.57 -18.54
CA THR A 510 -40.58 -18.16 -18.43
C THR A 510 -40.21 -17.81 -17.01
N ARG A 511 -41.07 -18.13 -16.06
CA ARG A 511 -40.85 -17.87 -14.61
C ARG A 511 -39.58 -18.58 -14.13
N LYS A 512 -39.48 -19.90 -14.38
CA LYS A 512 -38.34 -20.72 -13.92
C LYS A 512 -37.03 -20.32 -14.55
N TRP A 513 -37.02 -19.87 -15.80
CA TRP A 513 -35.78 -19.39 -16.44
C TRP A 513 -35.33 -18.08 -15.84
N MET A 514 -36.23 -17.12 -15.56
CA MET A 514 -35.92 -15.88 -14.91
C MET A 514 -35.46 -16.10 -13.44
N CYS A 515 -36.15 -16.97 -12.70
CA CYS A 515 -35.69 -17.37 -11.36
C CYS A 515 -34.34 -18.08 -11.39
N GLY A 516 -34.08 -18.91 -12.43
CA GLY A 516 -32.77 -19.54 -12.65
C GLY A 516 -31.65 -18.54 -12.89
N ALA A 517 -31.94 -17.43 -13.59
CA ALA A 517 -30.98 -16.35 -13.81
C ALA A 517 -30.65 -15.63 -12.49
N ILE A 518 -31.62 -15.44 -11.63
CA ILE A 518 -31.42 -14.87 -10.29
C ILE A 518 -30.66 -15.84 -9.39
N ALA A 519 -31.08 -17.11 -9.35
CA ALA A 519 -30.43 -18.15 -8.54
C ALA A 519 -28.94 -18.28 -8.87
N ARG A 520 -28.55 -18.25 -10.14
CA ARG A 520 -27.16 -18.31 -10.60
C ARG A 520 -26.31 -17.14 -10.05
N VAL A 521 -26.88 -15.97 -9.90
CA VAL A 521 -26.22 -14.79 -9.35
C VAL A 521 -26.20 -14.80 -7.83
N MET A 522 -27.31 -15.15 -7.19
CA MET A 522 -27.42 -15.13 -5.74
C MET A 522 -26.69 -16.32 -5.08
N GLU A 523 -26.69 -17.47 -5.75
CA GLU A 523 -26.07 -18.74 -5.35
C GLU A 523 -25.12 -19.25 -6.43
N PRO A 524 -23.93 -18.64 -6.62
CA PRO A 524 -23.01 -18.98 -7.69
C PRO A 524 -22.71 -20.48 -7.73
N GLY A 525 -22.86 -21.07 -8.92
CA GLY A 525 -22.66 -22.51 -9.09
C GLY A 525 -23.88 -23.38 -8.79
N VAL A 526 -25.02 -22.80 -8.41
CA VAL A 526 -26.27 -23.54 -8.28
C VAL A 526 -26.60 -24.31 -9.58
N LYS A 527 -27.13 -25.50 -9.43
CA LYS A 527 -27.47 -26.32 -10.60
C LYS A 527 -28.68 -25.74 -11.32
N PHE A 528 -28.43 -25.20 -12.51
CA PHE A 528 -29.43 -24.77 -13.46
C PHE A 528 -28.90 -25.06 -14.86
N ASP A 529 -29.28 -26.23 -15.43
CA ASP A 529 -28.73 -26.75 -16.68
C ASP A 529 -29.74 -26.61 -17.85
N THR A 530 -30.64 -25.63 -17.77
CA THR A 530 -31.70 -25.38 -18.72
C THR A 530 -31.51 -24.05 -19.45
N ALA A 531 -31.84 -24.04 -20.73
CA ALA A 531 -31.85 -22.87 -21.58
C ALA A 531 -33.21 -22.77 -22.32
N ILE A 532 -33.79 -21.57 -22.33
CA ILE A 532 -34.94 -21.31 -23.23
C ILE A 532 -34.47 -21.23 -24.69
N VAL A 533 -35.28 -21.62 -25.62
CA VAL A 533 -35.01 -21.48 -27.08
C VAL A 533 -36.19 -20.78 -27.74
N LEU A 534 -35.96 -19.52 -28.14
CA LEU A 534 -36.97 -18.71 -28.82
C LEU A 534 -36.97 -19.07 -30.32
N TYR A 535 -38.01 -19.77 -30.76
CA TYR A 535 -38.23 -20.11 -32.16
C TYR A 535 -39.29 -19.20 -32.80
N GLY A 536 -39.11 -18.86 -34.06
CA GLY A 536 -40.11 -18.12 -34.88
C GLY A 536 -39.44 -17.27 -35.97
N ALA A 537 -40.26 -16.58 -36.73
CA ALA A 537 -39.82 -15.80 -37.90
C ALA A 537 -38.75 -14.75 -37.59
N GLN A 538 -37.97 -14.37 -38.59
CA GLN A 538 -37.01 -13.29 -38.50
C GLN A 538 -37.71 -11.95 -38.22
N GLY A 539 -37.10 -11.08 -37.39
CA GLY A 539 -37.67 -9.78 -37.02
C GLY A 539 -38.74 -9.87 -35.93
N LEU A 540 -38.93 -11.04 -35.29
CA LEU A 540 -39.89 -11.21 -34.19
C LEU A 540 -39.44 -10.47 -32.90
N GLY A 541 -38.16 -10.13 -32.76
CA GLY A 541 -37.61 -9.44 -31.56
C GLY A 541 -36.94 -10.38 -30.56
N LYS A 542 -36.65 -11.64 -30.93
CA LYS A 542 -36.10 -12.70 -30.08
C LYS A 542 -34.83 -12.27 -29.37
N SER A 543 -33.78 -11.90 -30.10
CA SER A 543 -32.49 -11.48 -29.54
C SER A 543 -32.61 -10.15 -28.82
N LEU A 544 -33.47 -9.23 -29.29
CA LEU A 544 -33.70 -7.92 -28.70
C LEU A 544 -34.27 -8.04 -27.28
N ILE A 545 -35.20 -8.93 -27.02
CA ILE A 545 -35.77 -9.12 -25.69
C ILE A 545 -34.72 -9.70 -24.72
N LEU A 546 -33.89 -10.62 -25.19
CA LEU A 546 -32.81 -11.18 -24.40
C LEU A 546 -31.75 -10.12 -24.07
N GLU A 547 -31.38 -9.25 -25.02
CA GLU A 547 -30.48 -8.14 -24.84
C GLU A 547 -31.04 -7.13 -23.81
N ARG A 548 -32.30 -6.75 -23.92
CA ARG A 548 -32.95 -5.85 -22.98
C ARG A 548 -33.01 -6.42 -21.56
N LEU A 549 -33.35 -7.69 -21.41
CA LEU A 549 -33.35 -8.37 -20.12
C LEU A 549 -31.95 -8.47 -19.51
N GLY A 550 -30.96 -8.81 -20.32
CA GLY A 550 -29.57 -8.91 -19.88
C GLY A 550 -28.89 -7.56 -19.64
N ARG A 551 -29.45 -6.44 -20.20
CA ARG A 551 -28.90 -5.09 -20.08
C ARG A 551 -27.42 -5.05 -20.49
N LYS A 552 -26.58 -4.36 -19.73
CA LYS A 552 -25.12 -4.31 -19.97
C LYS A 552 -24.40 -5.64 -19.73
N TRP A 553 -25.06 -6.62 -19.17
CA TRP A 553 -24.52 -7.96 -18.91
C TRP A 553 -25.02 -9.02 -19.91
N PHE A 554 -25.58 -8.59 -21.04
CA PHE A 554 -25.94 -9.45 -22.14
C PHE A 554 -24.73 -9.75 -23.02
N ASN A 555 -24.64 -11.01 -23.49
CA ASN A 555 -23.57 -11.44 -24.39
C ASN A 555 -24.16 -12.30 -25.51
N ASN A 556 -23.91 -11.90 -26.76
CA ASN A 556 -24.29 -12.62 -27.98
C ASN A 556 -23.09 -13.00 -28.85
N SER A 557 -21.86 -12.88 -28.29
CA SER A 557 -20.63 -13.11 -29.05
C SER A 557 -20.04 -14.53 -28.92
N LEU A 558 -20.74 -15.44 -28.28
CA LEU A 558 -20.33 -16.86 -28.15
C LEU A 558 -20.38 -17.58 -29.48
N VAL A 559 -19.24 -17.71 -30.15
CA VAL A 559 -19.14 -18.37 -31.46
C VAL A 559 -18.66 -19.83 -31.34
N ASP A 560 -17.70 -20.10 -30.47
CA ASP A 560 -17.15 -21.45 -30.28
C ASP A 560 -16.98 -21.77 -28.77
N ILE A 561 -17.90 -22.59 -28.28
CA ILE A 561 -17.94 -23.02 -26.86
C ILE A 561 -16.88 -24.06 -26.46
N LYS A 562 -16.05 -24.54 -27.41
CA LYS A 562 -15.00 -25.54 -27.17
C LYS A 562 -13.71 -24.90 -26.66
N THR A 563 -13.53 -23.59 -26.86
CA THR A 563 -12.31 -22.87 -26.55
C THR A 563 -12.25 -22.42 -25.08
N LYS A 564 -11.04 -22.15 -24.58
CA LYS A 564 -10.87 -21.50 -23.31
C LYS A 564 -11.40 -20.06 -23.32
N ASP A 565 -11.31 -19.42 -24.46
CA ASP A 565 -11.80 -18.05 -24.67
C ASP A 565 -13.30 -17.92 -24.41
N ALA A 566 -14.07 -18.98 -24.74
CA ALA A 566 -15.51 -19.02 -24.42
C ALA A 566 -15.76 -18.96 -22.90
N LEU A 567 -14.89 -19.59 -22.08
CA LEU A 567 -15.01 -19.54 -20.63
C LEU A 567 -14.70 -18.15 -20.07
N GLU A 568 -13.81 -17.41 -20.71
CA GLU A 568 -13.50 -16.03 -20.39
C GLU A 568 -14.60 -15.07 -20.85
N GLN A 569 -15.18 -15.30 -22.03
CA GLN A 569 -16.25 -14.47 -22.59
C GLN A 569 -17.55 -14.49 -21.78
N ILE A 570 -17.83 -15.58 -21.07
CA ILE A 570 -19.01 -15.66 -20.20
C ILE A 570 -18.81 -15.00 -18.83
N GLN A 571 -17.56 -14.63 -18.45
CA GLN A 571 -17.33 -13.91 -17.22
C GLN A 571 -17.85 -12.48 -17.35
N GLY A 572 -18.63 -12.03 -16.37
CA GLY A 572 -19.26 -10.71 -16.41
C GLY A 572 -20.48 -10.63 -17.33
N SER A 573 -20.95 -11.76 -17.88
CA SER A 573 -22.21 -11.82 -18.60
C SER A 573 -23.26 -12.64 -17.81
N TRP A 574 -24.50 -12.11 -17.78
CA TRP A 574 -25.61 -12.70 -17.04
C TRP A 574 -26.49 -13.56 -17.94
N ILE A 575 -26.85 -13.04 -19.11
CA ILE A 575 -27.61 -13.76 -20.13
C ILE A 575 -26.72 -13.93 -21.37
N ASN A 576 -26.44 -15.18 -21.71
CA ASN A 576 -25.68 -15.54 -22.90
C ASN A 576 -26.60 -16.10 -23.99
N GLU A 577 -26.63 -15.42 -25.12
CA GLU A 577 -27.38 -15.91 -26.28
C GLU A 577 -26.53 -16.88 -27.10
N LEU A 578 -27.10 -18.06 -27.33
CA LEU A 578 -26.61 -19.03 -28.29
C LEU A 578 -27.35 -18.80 -29.63
N ALA A 579 -26.85 -17.84 -30.41
CA ALA A 579 -27.47 -17.48 -31.67
C ALA A 579 -27.36 -18.63 -32.68
N GLU A 580 -28.44 -18.86 -33.47
CA GLU A 580 -28.50 -19.87 -34.50
C GLU A 580 -28.00 -21.27 -34.08
N LEU A 581 -28.63 -21.88 -33.09
CA LEU A 581 -28.27 -23.21 -32.57
C LEU A 581 -28.04 -24.32 -33.63
N ALA A 582 -28.39 -24.09 -34.88
CA ALA A 582 -28.46 -25.11 -35.88
C ALA A 582 -27.26 -25.33 -36.84
N PRO A 583 -26.48 -24.35 -37.35
CA PRO A 583 -25.51 -24.64 -38.40
C PRO A 583 -24.08 -24.94 -37.87
N THR A 584 -23.65 -24.26 -36.83
CA THR A 584 -22.26 -24.34 -36.37
C THR A 584 -21.98 -25.52 -35.44
N TYR A 585 -23.02 -26.02 -34.78
CA TYR A 585 -22.93 -27.11 -33.81
C TYR A 585 -23.35 -28.46 -34.35
N LYS A 586 -23.34 -28.60 -35.68
CA LYS A 586 -23.87 -29.81 -36.41
C LYS A 586 -23.30 -31.16 -35.94
N ASN A 587 -22.16 -31.20 -35.29
CA ASN A 587 -21.54 -32.46 -34.81
C ASN A 587 -21.29 -32.48 -33.28
N ASP A 588 -21.81 -31.52 -32.51
CA ASP A 588 -21.34 -31.30 -31.13
C ASP A 588 -22.46 -31.05 -30.11
N ASN A 589 -23.68 -31.54 -30.31
CA ASN A 589 -24.77 -31.36 -29.33
C ASN A 589 -24.41 -31.76 -27.90
N GLU A 590 -23.60 -32.83 -27.74
CA GLU A 590 -23.13 -33.27 -26.44
C GLU A 590 -22.21 -32.22 -25.75
N ILE A 591 -21.44 -31.47 -26.54
CA ILE A 591 -20.57 -30.39 -26.01
C ILE A 591 -21.41 -29.20 -25.56
N VAL A 592 -22.46 -28.81 -26.32
CA VAL A 592 -23.40 -27.74 -25.90
C VAL A 592 -24.10 -28.14 -24.61
N LYS A 593 -24.63 -29.37 -24.54
CA LYS A 593 -25.28 -29.90 -23.34
C LYS A 593 -24.33 -29.94 -22.13
N ALA A 594 -23.11 -30.43 -22.36
CA ALA A 594 -22.06 -30.44 -21.32
C ALA A 594 -21.66 -29.02 -20.91
N PHE A 595 -21.58 -28.07 -21.86
CA PHE A 595 -21.25 -26.67 -21.57
C PHE A 595 -22.35 -26.00 -20.74
N ILE A 596 -23.63 -26.14 -21.10
CA ILE A 596 -24.75 -25.53 -20.33
C ILE A 596 -24.83 -26.12 -18.91
N SER A 597 -24.53 -27.43 -18.76
CA SER A 597 -24.70 -28.15 -17.49
C SER A 597 -23.60 -27.87 -16.45
N ARG A 598 -22.55 -27.16 -16.81
CA ARG A 598 -21.47 -26.86 -15.84
C ARG A 598 -21.99 -25.96 -14.74
N THR A 599 -21.54 -26.23 -13.54
CA THR A 599 -21.77 -25.41 -12.34
C THR A 599 -20.58 -24.50 -12.03
N SER A 600 -19.41 -24.86 -12.52
CA SER A 600 -18.17 -24.06 -12.39
C SER A 600 -17.29 -24.23 -13.62
N ASP A 601 -16.47 -23.23 -13.88
CA ASP A 601 -15.48 -23.22 -14.95
C ASP A 601 -14.08 -23.11 -14.34
N ARG A 602 -13.14 -23.94 -14.84
CA ARG A 602 -11.75 -23.92 -14.40
C ARG A 602 -10.85 -23.45 -15.54
N PHE A 603 -10.25 -22.30 -15.35
CA PHE A 603 -9.27 -21.78 -16.29
C PHE A 603 -8.27 -20.88 -15.57
N ARG A 604 -7.21 -20.53 -16.27
CA ARG A 604 -6.23 -19.56 -15.84
C ARG A 604 -6.52 -18.26 -16.57
N SER A 605 -6.87 -17.20 -15.82
CA SER A 605 -7.06 -15.88 -16.40
C SER A 605 -5.80 -15.39 -17.12
N PRO A 606 -5.92 -14.57 -18.16
CA PRO A 606 -4.78 -13.91 -18.78
C PRO A 606 -3.95 -13.21 -17.70
N TYR A 607 -2.66 -13.45 -17.64
CA TYR A 607 -1.73 -12.97 -16.62
C TYR A 607 -1.86 -13.58 -15.21
N GLY A 608 -2.87 -14.40 -14.92
CA GLY A 608 -2.99 -15.14 -13.67
C GLY A 608 -1.85 -16.14 -13.49
N ARG A 609 -1.32 -16.31 -12.28
CA ARG A 609 -0.28 -17.31 -11.98
C ARG A 609 -0.87 -18.69 -11.66
N ARG A 610 -2.13 -18.73 -11.25
CA ARG A 610 -2.82 -19.95 -10.79
C ARG A 610 -4.05 -20.24 -11.65
N THR A 611 -4.42 -21.50 -11.72
CA THR A 611 -5.73 -21.92 -12.24
C THR A 611 -6.74 -21.75 -11.12
N GLU A 612 -7.81 -21.03 -11.40
CA GLU A 612 -8.87 -20.75 -10.44
C GLU A 612 -10.17 -21.40 -10.89
N GLU A 613 -11.08 -21.61 -9.96
CA GLU A 613 -12.42 -22.13 -10.21
C GLU A 613 -13.43 -20.99 -10.04
N TYR A 614 -14.18 -20.76 -11.11
CA TYR A 614 -15.20 -19.72 -11.18
C TYR A 614 -16.58 -20.36 -11.15
N PRO A 615 -17.33 -20.31 -10.05
CA PRO A 615 -18.70 -20.74 -9.98
C PRO A 615 -19.54 -19.98 -11.00
N ARG A 616 -20.35 -20.70 -11.77
CA ARG A 616 -21.09 -20.12 -12.88
C ARG A 616 -22.23 -19.23 -12.39
N GLN A 617 -22.32 -18.01 -12.93
CA GLN A 617 -23.29 -16.99 -12.54
C GLN A 617 -24.19 -16.55 -13.69
N CYS A 618 -24.19 -17.27 -14.80
CA CYS A 618 -24.93 -16.92 -16.00
C CYS A 618 -25.94 -17.99 -16.37
N VAL A 619 -26.92 -17.60 -17.19
CA VAL A 619 -27.86 -18.45 -17.85
C VAL A 619 -27.70 -18.36 -19.36
N PHE A 620 -28.26 -19.33 -20.07
CA PHE A 620 -28.23 -19.44 -21.52
C PHE A 620 -29.64 -19.32 -22.09
N ALA A 621 -29.73 -18.67 -23.27
CA ALA A 621 -30.93 -18.63 -24.08
C ALA A 621 -30.55 -18.85 -25.54
N GLY A 622 -31.35 -19.58 -26.30
CA GLY A 622 -31.18 -19.76 -27.75
C GLY A 622 -32.13 -18.90 -28.52
N SER A 623 -31.74 -18.46 -29.72
CA SER A 623 -32.65 -17.92 -30.72
C SER A 623 -32.45 -18.63 -32.04
N THR A 624 -33.55 -19.00 -32.75
CA THR A 624 -33.48 -19.72 -34.02
C THR A 624 -34.70 -19.44 -34.88
N ASN A 625 -34.51 -19.55 -36.19
CA ASN A 625 -35.60 -19.53 -37.19
C ASN A 625 -35.85 -20.93 -37.78
N ASN A 626 -35.11 -21.94 -37.35
CA ASN A 626 -35.24 -23.32 -37.79
C ASN A 626 -36.16 -24.07 -36.82
N LEU A 627 -37.27 -24.69 -37.40
CA LEU A 627 -38.19 -25.49 -36.60
C LEU A 627 -37.49 -26.70 -35.95
N MET A 628 -36.65 -27.39 -36.71
CA MET A 628 -35.94 -28.58 -36.28
C MET A 628 -34.53 -28.25 -35.80
N PHE A 629 -34.44 -27.61 -34.64
CA PHE A 629 -33.14 -27.17 -34.06
C PHE A 629 -32.54 -28.18 -33.09
N LEU A 630 -33.34 -29.19 -32.64
CA LEU A 630 -32.88 -30.28 -31.78
C LEU A 630 -32.54 -31.50 -32.65
N LYS A 631 -31.37 -32.10 -32.46
CA LYS A 631 -30.89 -33.18 -33.34
C LYS A 631 -30.92 -34.56 -32.69
N ASP A 632 -30.73 -34.64 -31.38
CA ASP A 632 -30.75 -35.91 -30.66
C ASP A 632 -32.00 -36.02 -29.82
N ARG A 633 -32.52 -37.24 -29.71
CA ARG A 633 -33.64 -37.54 -28.82
C ARG A 633 -33.28 -37.64 -27.36
N THR A 634 -31.99 -37.75 -27.03
CA THR A 634 -31.50 -37.91 -25.68
C THR A 634 -30.93 -36.57 -25.15
N GLY A 635 -31.31 -36.23 -23.94
CA GLY A 635 -30.75 -35.04 -23.27
C GLY A 635 -31.35 -33.68 -23.68
N ASN A 636 -32.40 -33.64 -24.50
CA ASN A 636 -33.09 -32.41 -24.91
C ASN A 636 -33.84 -31.73 -23.76
N ARG A 637 -34.01 -32.36 -22.61
CA ARG A 637 -34.62 -31.79 -21.40
C ARG A 637 -34.01 -30.45 -20.96
N ARG A 638 -32.79 -30.14 -21.46
CA ARG A 638 -32.10 -28.90 -21.19
C ARG A 638 -32.60 -27.70 -21.99
N PHE A 639 -33.34 -27.98 -23.05
CA PHE A 639 -33.87 -26.94 -23.91
C PHE A 639 -35.39 -26.83 -23.72
N TRP A 640 -35.83 -25.62 -23.41
CA TRP A 640 -37.26 -25.29 -23.31
C TRP A 640 -37.66 -24.45 -24.51
N PRO A 641 -38.26 -25.07 -25.57
CA PRO A 641 -38.70 -24.35 -26.75
C PRO A 641 -39.83 -23.38 -26.43
N ILE A 642 -39.79 -22.17 -26.94
CA ILE A 642 -40.87 -21.19 -26.93
C ILE A 642 -41.10 -20.73 -28.35
N THR A 643 -42.23 -21.16 -28.92
CA THR A 643 -42.60 -20.81 -30.28
C THR A 643 -43.36 -19.48 -30.28
N GLY A 644 -42.83 -18.51 -31.05
CA GLY A 644 -43.40 -17.19 -31.16
C GLY A 644 -44.00 -16.94 -32.53
N GLU A 645 -45.12 -16.26 -32.56
CA GLU A 645 -45.85 -15.89 -33.79
C GLU A 645 -46.17 -14.38 -33.83
N LYS A 646 -45.96 -13.78 -35.00
CA LYS A 646 -46.11 -12.32 -35.13
C LYS A 646 -47.52 -11.83 -34.85
N ASP A 647 -48.50 -12.57 -35.28
CA ASP A 647 -49.92 -12.19 -35.21
C ASP A 647 -50.55 -12.34 -33.81
N ARG A 648 -49.87 -13.10 -32.92
CA ARG A 648 -50.29 -13.27 -31.52
C ARG A 648 -49.71 -12.24 -30.57
N LYS A 649 -48.73 -11.41 -31.01
CA LYS A 649 -48.08 -10.41 -30.15
C LYS A 649 -49.06 -9.32 -29.74
N THR A 650 -49.10 -9.03 -28.44
CA THR A 650 -49.86 -7.93 -27.84
C THR A 650 -48.99 -6.68 -27.62
N LYS A 651 -47.67 -6.88 -27.45
CA LYS A 651 -46.69 -5.83 -27.22
C LYS A 651 -45.51 -5.93 -28.19
N ASN A 652 -44.77 -4.82 -28.31
CA ASN A 652 -43.61 -4.73 -29.20
C ASN A 652 -42.30 -4.77 -28.38
N ALA A 653 -41.39 -5.69 -28.65
CA ALA A 653 -40.10 -5.81 -27.98
C ALA A 653 -39.23 -4.54 -28.06
N TRP A 654 -39.46 -3.69 -29.09
CA TRP A 654 -38.77 -2.39 -29.21
C TRP A 654 -39.23 -1.37 -28.16
N GLU A 655 -40.46 -1.52 -27.65
CA GLU A 655 -41.09 -0.64 -26.68
C GLU A 655 -40.92 -1.11 -25.22
N LEU A 656 -40.28 -2.26 -24.99
CA LEU A 656 -39.98 -2.78 -23.65
C LEU A 656 -39.10 -1.81 -22.91
N SER A 657 -39.68 -1.07 -21.97
CA SER A 657 -39.00 0.01 -21.24
C SER A 657 -38.06 -0.52 -20.18
N LYS A 658 -37.16 0.35 -19.75
CA LYS A 658 -36.27 0.05 -18.62
C LYS A 658 -37.04 -0.25 -17.34
N ASP A 659 -38.08 0.52 -17.06
CA ASP A 659 -38.87 0.39 -15.84
C ASP A 659 -39.65 -0.95 -15.85
N GLU A 660 -40.19 -1.38 -17.01
CA GLU A 660 -40.87 -2.68 -17.14
C GLU A 660 -39.89 -3.84 -16.97
N ILE A 661 -38.64 -3.71 -17.46
CA ILE A 661 -37.58 -4.70 -17.23
C ILE A 661 -37.24 -4.78 -15.74
N ASP A 662 -37.16 -3.63 -15.06
CA ASP A 662 -36.87 -3.57 -13.65
C ASP A 662 -38.01 -4.25 -12.85
N GLN A 663 -39.28 -4.07 -13.25
CA GLN A 663 -40.42 -4.76 -12.63
C GLN A 663 -40.42 -6.26 -12.90
N LEU A 664 -40.10 -6.71 -14.12
CA LEU A 664 -39.95 -8.12 -14.44
C LEU A 664 -38.91 -8.81 -13.56
N TRP A 665 -37.76 -8.17 -13.35
CA TRP A 665 -36.72 -8.72 -12.49
C TRP A 665 -37.11 -8.65 -11.00
N ALA A 666 -37.82 -7.61 -10.56
CA ALA A 666 -38.32 -7.49 -9.21
C ALA A 666 -39.36 -8.59 -8.86
N GLU A 667 -40.28 -8.86 -9.79
CA GLU A 667 -41.27 -9.96 -9.69
C GLU A 667 -40.55 -11.32 -9.63
N ALA A 668 -39.64 -11.59 -10.56
CA ALA A 668 -38.88 -12.83 -10.61
C ALA A 668 -38.01 -13.04 -9.36
N PHE A 669 -37.45 -11.93 -8.82
CA PHE A 669 -36.70 -11.97 -7.55
C PHE A 669 -37.58 -12.39 -6.37
N THR A 670 -38.82 -11.93 -6.35
CA THR A 670 -39.81 -12.32 -5.33
C THR A 670 -40.12 -13.80 -5.43
N TYR A 671 -40.40 -14.32 -6.64
CA TYR A 671 -40.67 -15.75 -6.86
C TYR A 671 -39.46 -16.62 -6.45
N TRP A 672 -38.23 -16.23 -6.81
CA TRP A 672 -37.04 -16.95 -6.37
C TRP A 672 -36.90 -16.93 -4.84
N ALA A 673 -37.13 -15.78 -4.18
CA ALA A 673 -37.04 -15.64 -2.74
C ALA A 673 -38.11 -16.46 -1.98
N GLU A 674 -39.26 -16.66 -2.60
CA GLU A 674 -40.33 -17.52 -2.11
C GLU A 674 -40.09 -19.03 -2.36
N GLY A 675 -39.00 -19.37 -3.09
CA GLY A 675 -38.59 -20.73 -3.29
C GLY A 675 -39.17 -21.39 -4.54
N GLU A 676 -39.45 -20.65 -5.63
CA GLU A 676 -39.90 -21.20 -6.92
C GLU A 676 -38.94 -22.31 -7.40
N PRO A 677 -39.43 -23.54 -7.63
CA PRO A 677 -38.61 -24.64 -8.11
C PRO A 677 -38.05 -24.35 -9.49
N LEU A 678 -36.74 -24.63 -9.71
CA LEU A 678 -36.03 -24.32 -10.96
C LEU A 678 -36.17 -25.44 -12.02
N VAL A 679 -36.96 -26.46 -11.76
CA VAL A 679 -37.20 -27.61 -12.63
C VAL A 679 -38.68 -27.73 -12.95
N LEU A 680 -38.98 -28.34 -14.09
CA LEU A 680 -40.34 -28.73 -14.42
C LEU A 680 -40.63 -30.09 -13.79
N GLU A 681 -41.87 -30.30 -13.34
CA GLU A 681 -42.32 -31.53 -12.68
C GLU A 681 -43.70 -31.95 -13.19
N GLY A 682 -44.00 -33.25 -13.19
CA GLY A 682 -45.32 -33.82 -13.52
C GLY A 682 -45.77 -33.50 -14.95
N GLU A 683 -46.99 -33.00 -15.10
CA GLU A 683 -47.62 -32.70 -16.40
C GLU A 683 -46.82 -31.70 -17.24
N LEU A 684 -46.16 -30.74 -16.60
CA LEU A 684 -45.33 -29.74 -17.30
C LEU A 684 -44.05 -30.36 -17.85
N GLU A 685 -43.47 -31.38 -17.22
CA GLU A 685 -42.31 -32.10 -17.74
C GLU A 685 -42.73 -32.95 -18.97
N GLU A 686 -43.89 -33.58 -18.91
CA GLU A 686 -44.45 -34.33 -20.04
C GLU A 686 -44.76 -33.42 -21.23
N GLU A 687 -45.33 -32.24 -20.99
CA GLU A 687 -45.61 -31.23 -22.00
C GLU A 687 -44.31 -30.74 -22.65
N ALA A 688 -43.27 -30.40 -21.80
CA ALA A 688 -41.95 -30.03 -22.29
C ALA A 688 -41.35 -31.10 -23.23
N LEU A 689 -41.49 -32.38 -22.88
CA LEU A 689 -40.99 -33.49 -23.68
C LEU A 689 -41.70 -33.56 -25.03
N ARG A 690 -43.03 -33.38 -25.07
CA ARG A 690 -43.80 -33.34 -26.31
C ARG A 690 -43.37 -32.21 -27.24
N ILE A 691 -43.19 -30.99 -26.66
CA ILE A 691 -42.74 -29.83 -27.43
C ILE A 691 -41.30 -30.01 -27.92
N GLN A 692 -40.40 -30.60 -27.13
CA GLN A 692 -39.03 -30.90 -27.53
C GLN A 692 -39.00 -31.91 -28.70
N LEU A 693 -39.85 -32.91 -28.68
CA LEU A 693 -40.00 -33.90 -29.76
C LEU A 693 -40.45 -33.25 -31.06
N SER A 694 -41.40 -32.30 -31.03
CA SER A 694 -41.86 -31.58 -32.22
C SER A 694 -40.77 -30.71 -32.87
N HIS A 695 -39.75 -30.29 -32.09
CA HIS A 695 -38.60 -29.55 -32.59
C HIS A 695 -37.36 -30.42 -32.88
N THR A 696 -37.49 -31.76 -32.80
CA THR A 696 -36.37 -32.69 -33.04
C THR A 696 -36.38 -33.18 -34.51
N GLU A 697 -35.19 -33.18 -35.15
CA GLU A 697 -35.05 -33.74 -36.51
C GLU A 697 -35.59 -35.16 -36.53
N GLY A 698 -36.59 -35.45 -37.42
CA GLY A 698 -37.30 -36.73 -37.47
C GLY A 698 -38.56 -36.79 -36.61
N GLY A 699 -39.03 -35.71 -36.02
CA GLY A 699 -40.29 -35.66 -35.26
C GLY A 699 -41.54 -36.04 -36.10
N GLU A 700 -41.57 -35.64 -37.37
CA GLU A 700 -42.65 -36.08 -38.33
C GLU A 700 -42.66 -37.58 -38.47
N LEU A 701 -41.48 -38.24 -38.49
CA LEU A 701 -41.40 -39.72 -38.60
C LEU A 701 -41.96 -40.40 -37.33
N VAL A 702 -41.81 -39.73 -36.15
CA VAL A 702 -42.38 -40.28 -34.89
C VAL A 702 -43.89 -40.30 -34.97
N GLY A 703 -44.52 -39.21 -35.37
CA GLY A 703 -45.96 -39.13 -35.53
C GLY A 703 -46.49 -40.14 -36.53
N LEU A 704 -45.84 -40.29 -37.69
CA LEU A 704 -46.20 -41.33 -38.71
C LEU A 704 -46.07 -42.75 -38.16
N ILE A 705 -45.01 -43.01 -37.35
CA ILE A 705 -44.81 -44.34 -36.75
C ILE A 705 -45.85 -44.59 -35.65
N GLU A 706 -46.12 -43.61 -34.79
CA GLU A 706 -47.14 -43.74 -33.74
C GLU A 706 -48.54 -43.97 -34.35
N GLU A 707 -48.95 -43.20 -35.35
CA GLU A 707 -50.16 -43.39 -36.06
C GLU A 707 -50.23 -44.79 -36.68
N TYR A 708 -49.15 -45.22 -37.34
CA TYR A 708 -49.06 -46.58 -37.93
C TYR A 708 -49.19 -47.69 -36.86
N LEU A 709 -48.67 -47.50 -35.65
CA LEU A 709 -48.74 -48.47 -34.57
C LEU A 709 -50.12 -48.56 -33.92
N GLU A 710 -50.89 -47.52 -34.01
CA GLU A 710 -52.25 -47.43 -33.47
C GLU A 710 -53.29 -47.90 -34.45
N MET A 711 -52.94 -47.96 -35.79
CA MET A 711 -53.86 -48.46 -36.84
C MET A 711 -54.33 -49.83 -36.49
N LEU A 712 -55.62 -50.08 -36.61
CA LEU A 712 -56.24 -51.40 -36.62
C LEU A 712 -55.98 -52.05 -37.97
N LEU A 713 -55.68 -53.39 -38.00
CA LEU A 713 -55.34 -54.12 -39.20
C LEU A 713 -56.58 -54.90 -39.66
N PRO A 714 -56.76 -55.13 -41.00
CA PRO A 714 -57.73 -56.03 -41.52
C PRO A 714 -57.31 -57.49 -41.18
N GLU A 715 -58.29 -58.41 -41.14
CA GLU A 715 -58.06 -59.82 -40.79
C GLU A 715 -57.07 -60.52 -41.73
N ASP A 716 -57.02 -60.15 -42.98
CA ASP A 716 -56.19 -60.71 -44.04
C ASP A 716 -54.81 -60.02 -44.19
N TRP A 717 -54.41 -59.07 -43.22
CA TRP A 717 -53.13 -58.29 -43.25
C TRP A 717 -51.93 -59.17 -43.62
N GLU A 718 -51.79 -60.32 -43.04
CA GLU A 718 -50.62 -61.19 -43.29
C GLU A 718 -50.54 -61.74 -44.70
N THR A 719 -51.60 -61.72 -45.45
CA THR A 719 -51.67 -62.18 -46.83
C THR A 719 -51.64 -61.12 -47.89
N MET A 720 -51.88 -59.85 -47.50
CA MET A 720 -51.81 -58.68 -48.38
C MET A 720 -50.41 -58.48 -48.96
N ASP A 721 -50.35 -58.03 -50.20
CA ASP A 721 -49.07 -57.63 -50.79
C ASP A 721 -48.63 -56.26 -50.35
N ILE A 722 -47.45 -55.81 -50.80
CA ILE A 722 -46.87 -54.54 -50.36
C ILE A 722 -47.61 -53.29 -50.84
N TYR A 723 -48.27 -53.41 -52.00
CA TYR A 723 -49.03 -52.33 -52.60
C TYR A 723 -50.36 -52.15 -51.86
N ASP A 724 -51.02 -53.23 -51.57
CA ASP A 724 -52.28 -53.22 -50.81
C ASP A 724 -52.06 -52.71 -49.38
N ARG A 725 -50.97 -53.05 -48.72
CA ARG A 725 -50.62 -52.53 -47.42
C ARG A 725 -50.31 -51.05 -47.43
N ARG A 726 -49.61 -50.60 -48.48
CA ARG A 726 -49.31 -49.10 -48.60
C ARG A 726 -50.61 -48.35 -48.88
N ASP A 727 -51.49 -48.88 -49.72
CA ASP A 727 -52.75 -48.20 -49.95
C ASP A 727 -53.64 -48.21 -48.73
N TYR A 728 -53.64 -49.25 -47.95
CA TYR A 728 -54.33 -49.27 -46.65
C TYR A 728 -53.81 -48.29 -45.71
N VAL A 729 -52.44 -48.15 -45.52
CA VAL A 729 -51.83 -47.19 -44.64
C VAL A 729 -52.07 -45.77 -45.09
N ALA A 730 -52.02 -45.45 -46.39
CA ALA A 730 -52.22 -44.10 -46.91
C ALA A 730 -53.65 -43.58 -46.81
N ASN A 731 -54.65 -44.51 -46.85
CA ASN A 731 -56.08 -44.20 -46.84
C ASN A 731 -56.78 -44.70 -45.55
N TYR A 732 -56.03 -44.93 -44.47
CA TYR A 732 -56.59 -45.42 -43.20
C TYR A 732 -57.63 -44.45 -42.65
N GLY A 733 -58.79 -44.92 -42.30
CA GLY A 733 -59.93 -44.17 -41.83
C GLY A 733 -61.04 -43.92 -42.82
N ASP A 734 -60.79 -44.23 -44.12
CA ASP A 734 -61.87 -44.33 -45.15
C ASP A 734 -62.77 -45.55 -44.93
N ASP A 735 -64.00 -45.51 -45.45
CA ASP A 735 -65.02 -46.54 -45.23
C ASP A 735 -64.51 -47.95 -45.58
N ASP A 736 -63.61 -48.06 -46.56
CA ASP A 736 -63.01 -49.35 -47.03
C ASP A 736 -61.73 -49.75 -46.34
N HIS A 737 -61.12 -48.85 -45.51
CA HIS A 737 -59.84 -49.05 -44.85
C HIS A 737 -59.95 -48.96 -43.31
N CYS A 738 -60.94 -49.61 -42.77
CA CYS A 738 -61.17 -49.75 -41.31
C CYS A 738 -60.93 -51.17 -40.85
N GLY A 739 -59.78 -51.46 -40.20
CA GLY A 739 -59.49 -52.81 -39.66
C GLY A 739 -60.12 -53.04 -38.28
N SER A 740 -60.11 -54.32 -37.90
CA SER A 740 -60.62 -54.77 -36.59
C SER A 740 -59.56 -55.42 -35.66
N VAL A 741 -58.36 -55.67 -36.19
CA VAL A 741 -57.32 -56.39 -35.50
C VAL A 741 -56.26 -55.47 -34.95
N GLN A 742 -56.01 -55.53 -33.67
CA GLN A 742 -54.95 -54.72 -33.10
C GLN A 742 -53.55 -55.23 -33.51
N ARG A 743 -52.64 -54.24 -33.80
CA ARG A 743 -51.26 -54.61 -34.14
C ARG A 743 -50.56 -55.15 -32.91
N GLU A 744 -49.96 -56.29 -32.99
CA GLU A 744 -49.35 -57.03 -31.88
C GLU A 744 -47.81 -56.99 -31.97
N ARG A 745 -47.23 -56.79 -33.13
CA ARG A 745 -45.80 -56.77 -33.41
C ARG A 745 -45.49 -55.88 -34.62
N VAL A 746 -44.26 -55.36 -34.65
CA VAL A 746 -43.74 -54.48 -35.69
C VAL A 746 -42.25 -54.68 -35.88
N CYS A 747 -41.72 -54.38 -37.03
CA CYS A 747 -40.29 -54.34 -37.34
C CYS A 747 -39.92 -53.08 -38.14
N ALA A 748 -38.65 -52.66 -38.08
CA ALA A 748 -38.17 -51.47 -38.78
C ALA A 748 -38.30 -51.57 -40.31
N LEU A 749 -38.20 -52.77 -40.90
CA LEU A 749 -38.32 -52.98 -42.32
C LEU A 749 -39.78 -52.87 -42.81
N GLU A 750 -40.76 -53.23 -41.97
CA GLU A 750 -42.19 -53.06 -42.24
C GLU A 750 -42.52 -51.56 -42.28
N ILE A 751 -42.14 -50.78 -41.31
CA ILE A 751 -42.34 -49.33 -41.29
C ILE A 751 -41.66 -48.62 -42.48
N TRP A 752 -40.43 -49.06 -42.82
CA TRP A 752 -39.72 -48.53 -43.96
C TRP A 752 -40.48 -48.74 -45.25
N CYS A 753 -41.02 -49.95 -45.46
CA CYS A 753 -41.69 -50.31 -46.67
C CYS A 753 -43.15 -49.81 -46.76
N GLU A 754 -43.90 -49.80 -45.67
CA GLU A 754 -45.32 -49.54 -45.62
C GLU A 754 -45.65 -48.08 -45.37
N VAL A 755 -44.94 -47.43 -44.43
CA VAL A 755 -45.11 -46.01 -44.05
C VAL A 755 -44.30 -45.10 -44.93
N LEU A 756 -43.00 -45.39 -45.09
CA LEU A 756 -42.07 -44.51 -45.81
C LEU A 756 -41.96 -44.82 -47.31
N GLY A 757 -42.72 -45.79 -47.86
CA GLY A 757 -42.71 -46.10 -49.26
C GLY A 757 -41.37 -46.67 -49.78
N GLY A 758 -40.45 -47.06 -48.91
CA GLY A 758 -39.10 -47.47 -49.27
C GLY A 758 -39.07 -48.88 -49.87
N ASP A 759 -38.11 -49.23 -50.75
CA ASP A 759 -37.84 -50.55 -51.21
C ASP A 759 -37.05 -51.37 -50.16
N ARG A 760 -37.45 -52.60 -49.94
CA ARG A 760 -36.84 -53.56 -49.01
C ARG A 760 -35.31 -53.65 -49.15
N LYS A 761 -34.78 -53.57 -50.37
CA LYS A 761 -33.34 -53.64 -50.66
C LYS A 761 -32.58 -52.42 -50.33
N ASN A 762 -33.23 -51.22 -50.15
CA ASN A 762 -32.65 -49.90 -50.01
C ASN A 762 -32.66 -49.40 -48.58
N LEU A 763 -33.11 -50.17 -47.61
CA LEU A 763 -33.07 -49.79 -46.22
C LEU A 763 -31.62 -49.67 -45.74
N GLN A 764 -31.13 -48.41 -45.53
CA GLN A 764 -29.81 -48.16 -45.00
C GLN A 764 -29.76 -48.37 -43.48
N ASN A 765 -28.61 -48.80 -42.99
CA ASN A 765 -28.42 -49.05 -41.54
C ASN A 765 -28.74 -47.84 -40.66
N ALA A 766 -28.45 -46.61 -41.13
CA ALA A 766 -28.77 -45.40 -40.40
C ALA A 766 -30.31 -45.23 -40.23
N LYS A 767 -31.10 -45.41 -41.33
CA LYS A 767 -32.57 -45.29 -41.30
C LYS A 767 -33.20 -46.37 -40.47
N ALA A 768 -32.66 -47.63 -40.58
CA ALA A 768 -33.12 -48.73 -39.77
C ALA A 768 -32.89 -48.50 -38.26
N ARG A 769 -31.73 -47.90 -37.87
CA ARG A 769 -31.46 -47.51 -36.46
C ARG A 769 -32.46 -46.47 -36.02
N GLU A 770 -32.64 -45.40 -36.78
CA GLU A 770 -33.57 -44.31 -36.47
C GLU A 770 -35.01 -44.88 -36.21
N ILE A 771 -35.54 -45.77 -37.02
CA ILE A 771 -36.83 -46.41 -36.80
C ILE A 771 -36.83 -47.28 -35.55
N ILE A 772 -35.74 -48.04 -35.31
CA ILE A 772 -35.56 -48.83 -34.08
C ILE A 772 -35.54 -47.95 -32.80
N ASP A 773 -34.83 -46.85 -32.84
CA ASP A 773 -34.73 -45.92 -31.69
C ASP A 773 -36.11 -45.30 -31.41
N ILE A 774 -36.89 -44.98 -32.43
CA ILE A 774 -38.29 -44.52 -32.29
C ILE A 774 -39.14 -45.64 -31.59
N LEU A 775 -39.10 -46.84 -32.09
CA LEU A 775 -39.88 -47.97 -31.53
C LEU A 775 -39.48 -48.28 -30.08
N GLN A 776 -38.21 -48.12 -29.72
CA GLN A 776 -37.72 -48.25 -28.33
C GLN A 776 -38.23 -47.17 -27.37
N SER A 777 -38.47 -45.98 -27.90
CA SER A 777 -38.95 -44.85 -27.14
C SER A 777 -40.48 -44.71 -27.13
N THR A 778 -41.22 -45.47 -27.96
CA THR A 778 -42.66 -45.40 -28.00
C THR A 778 -43.29 -46.19 -26.84
N PRO A 779 -44.11 -45.56 -25.98
CA PRO A 779 -44.75 -46.22 -24.87
C PRO A 779 -45.60 -47.39 -25.31
N GLY A 780 -45.64 -48.49 -24.53
CA GLY A 780 -46.42 -49.65 -24.82
C GLY A 780 -45.80 -50.62 -25.89
N TRP A 781 -44.58 -50.34 -26.40
CA TRP A 781 -43.89 -51.21 -27.33
C TRP A 781 -42.49 -51.58 -26.78
N ASN A 782 -42.25 -52.91 -26.67
CA ASN A 782 -41.00 -53.41 -26.07
C ASN A 782 -40.21 -54.29 -27.06
N PRO A 783 -38.87 -54.26 -27.06
CA PRO A 783 -38.08 -55.19 -27.87
C PRO A 783 -38.37 -56.62 -27.50
N TYR A 784 -38.59 -57.48 -28.52
CA TYR A 784 -38.72 -58.89 -28.30
C TYR A 784 -37.40 -59.54 -27.91
N THR A 785 -37.30 -60.08 -26.72
CA THR A 785 -36.03 -60.56 -26.15
C THR A 785 -35.89 -62.09 -26.15
N LYS A 786 -36.93 -62.84 -26.47
CA LYS A 786 -36.88 -64.32 -26.44
C LYS A 786 -36.14 -64.88 -27.67
N GLY A 787 -35.34 -65.90 -27.50
CA GLY A 787 -34.57 -66.54 -28.54
C GLY A 787 -33.53 -65.61 -29.21
N THR A 788 -33.62 -65.45 -30.52
CA THR A 788 -32.73 -64.53 -31.28
C THR A 788 -33.27 -63.12 -31.35
N GLY A 789 -34.32 -62.75 -30.63
CA GLY A 789 -34.98 -61.45 -30.69
C GLY A 789 -35.65 -61.14 -32.01
N LYS A 790 -35.87 -62.18 -32.83
CA LYS A 790 -36.51 -62.07 -34.16
C LYS A 790 -37.87 -62.75 -34.17
N ALA A 791 -38.85 -62.12 -34.82
CA ALA A 791 -40.13 -62.67 -35.15
C ALA A 791 -40.27 -62.77 -36.67
N ARG A 792 -41.17 -63.60 -37.15
CA ARG A 792 -41.42 -63.78 -38.59
C ARG A 792 -42.55 -62.84 -39.02
N PHE A 793 -42.29 -62.00 -40.01
CA PHE A 793 -43.24 -61.07 -40.61
C PHE A 793 -43.65 -61.50 -41.96
N GLY A 794 -44.48 -62.53 -42.01
CA GLY A 794 -45.06 -63.13 -43.24
C GLY A 794 -43.98 -63.53 -44.27
N ARG A 795 -44.45 -63.67 -45.57
CA ARG A 795 -43.57 -63.91 -46.73
C ARG A 795 -42.84 -62.58 -47.16
N LEU A 796 -43.40 -61.39 -46.83
CA LEU A 796 -42.90 -60.18 -47.36
C LEU A 796 -41.54 -59.78 -46.70
N TYR A 797 -41.41 -59.96 -45.39
CA TYR A 797 -40.22 -59.48 -44.67
C TYR A 797 -39.39 -60.57 -44.02
N GLY A 798 -39.98 -61.79 -43.84
CA GLY A 798 -39.29 -62.93 -43.23
C GLY A 798 -38.93 -62.67 -41.74
N PRO A 799 -37.82 -63.30 -41.20
CA PRO A 799 -37.43 -63.10 -39.79
C PRO A 799 -36.74 -61.77 -39.63
N GLN A 800 -37.31 -60.81 -38.80
CA GLN A 800 -36.77 -59.51 -38.47
C GLN A 800 -36.72 -59.32 -36.97
N ARG A 801 -35.84 -58.38 -36.52
CA ARG A 801 -35.87 -57.92 -35.15
C ARG A 801 -37.23 -57.32 -34.87
N ALA A 802 -37.91 -57.79 -33.83
CA ALA A 802 -39.28 -57.39 -33.54
C ALA A 802 -39.47 -56.58 -32.33
N PHE A 803 -40.43 -55.66 -32.35
CA PHE A 803 -41.05 -55.03 -31.20
C PHE A 803 -42.46 -55.57 -31.00
N ILE A 804 -42.84 -55.79 -29.75
CA ILE A 804 -44.17 -56.34 -29.38
C ILE A 804 -44.88 -55.37 -28.46
N LYS A 805 -46.21 -55.31 -28.57
CA LYS A 805 -47.04 -54.50 -27.69
C LYS A 805 -47.03 -55.05 -26.27
N GLU A 806 -47.02 -54.21 -25.28
CA GLU A 806 -46.91 -54.54 -23.88
C GLU A 806 -48.06 -55.46 -23.45
N GLY A 807 -47.78 -56.47 -22.62
CA GLY A 807 -48.81 -57.43 -22.15
C GLY A 807 -49.01 -58.64 -23.10
N LEU A 808 -48.33 -58.75 -24.25
CA LEU A 808 -48.47 -59.83 -25.18
C LEU A 808 -47.23 -60.75 -25.19
N ASP A 809 -47.46 -62.11 -25.28
CA ASP A 809 -46.40 -63.08 -25.40
C ASP A 809 -46.60 -63.90 -26.72
N LEU A 810 -45.72 -63.71 -27.71
CA LEU A 810 -45.77 -64.38 -28.98
C LEU A 810 -45.84 -65.92 -28.89
N LEU A 811 -45.45 -66.57 -27.81
CA LEU A 811 -45.60 -68.02 -27.64
C LEU A 811 -47.07 -68.47 -27.38
N SER A 812 -47.88 -67.54 -26.87
CA SER A 812 -49.33 -67.81 -26.71
C SER A 812 -50.10 -67.73 -28.02
N MET A 813 -49.53 -67.03 -29.01
CA MET A 813 -50.12 -66.84 -30.35
C MET A 813 -49.90 -68.01 -31.29
N HIS A 814 -48.74 -68.66 -31.21
CA HIS A 814 -48.53 -69.93 -32.03
C HIS A 814 -49.50 -71.08 -31.72
N LYS A 815 -50.08 -71.02 -30.50
CA LYS A 815 -51.08 -72.04 -30.10
C LYS A 815 -52.49 -71.72 -30.56
N ARG A 816 -52.78 -70.44 -30.90
CA ARG A 816 -54.09 -70.01 -31.37
C ARG A 816 -54.26 -70.30 -32.88
N ASN A 817 -53.15 -70.27 -33.66
CA ASN A 817 -53.21 -70.48 -35.14
C ASN A 817 -53.02 -71.93 -35.61
N HIS A 818 -52.80 -72.90 -34.67
CA HIS A 818 -52.73 -74.35 -35.02
C HIS A 818 -53.84 -75.12 -34.37
N GLY A 819 -54.90 -74.51 -33.92
CA GLY A 819 -56.06 -75.11 -33.32
C GLY A 819 -57.32 -74.90 -34.10
N LYS A 820 -57.28 -74.99 -35.49
CA LYS A 820 -58.41 -75.18 -36.37
C LYS A 820 -57.97 -76.05 -37.50
#